data_74bbcd06c386fff721b686025fc1c520
#
_entry.id   74bbcd06c386fff721b686025fc1c520
#
_cell.length_a   1.000
_cell.length_b   1.000
_cell.length_c   1.000
_cell.angle_alpha   90.00
_cell.angle_beta   90.00
_cell.angle_gamma   90.00
#
_symmetry.space_group_name_H-M   'P 1'
#
loop_
_entity.id
_entity.type
_entity.pdbx_description
1 polymer ?
#
loop_
_entity_poly.entity_id
_entity_poly.type
_entity_poly.pdbx_seq_one_letter_code
_entity_poly.pdbx_strand_id
1 'polypeptide(L)'
;MAFHFLTGDTDGVVYAGAPDGSLIYYKDEARDGTPRWSNAGSGQTIGTGFGDFTKVFTAGDGVIYAIAANGDLLFFKDLARDGTENWANGGAGQRIGVGWEAFTHVVNGDDGVIYAVLPNGEMLYFKDRSRDGASDWDAKSGTKIGDGWGAYTRILPGGRGVLYAIDSTGAMWWFKDRARNGSVKWANNGAGKQIGSGWETFVDVISAGDGIFYAITADGFLLFFKDLARTGTSRWAFNGAGVTMGGGWTAVPTKPVIVAGYASPLSVTPGHKVSFKVSALAPYDLMFQRLKMQANGDPGIDILAGSRQAGTARAVPANAWRDGCGWPESFSYSVPANAQSGIYSARCTDISGEATHICFVVRPSATQRGEVAVLANTNTWTSYNEFGGRSKYSVPMGTTLSFERPNPGVTPIEYNVIDHLLRAELWMLNWLEDEGYKTDVYSDLDFHKGITNFNRYKALVISTHPEYWTAAMLDHLEAYIAAGGSVLYLGGNGLFEQVEINEPAQTLTHMTDDTTRNRDAFYFRNLEPPRPERGILGVAYRYDNYMTFAPYKVLDATHRLFPGTGLANGDLIGENGINGNGASGWEMDTAIAGTVPPGTVVSATGPDDRGAPPANLVVIARGTNPGFGADMTCYDTPAGGRVFSVGSISFVGSMIGDSNLQQIVRNVLAESGAVPV
;
A
#
# COMPACT_ATOMS: atom_id res chain seq x y z
N MET A 1 -9.96 3.59 2.54
CA MET A 1 -10.96 3.30 1.47
C MET A 1 -10.26 3.38 0.14
N ALA A 2 -10.34 2.33 -0.67
CA ALA A 2 -9.72 2.29 -1.99
C ALA A 2 -10.66 2.92 -3.02
N PHE A 3 -10.11 3.69 -3.96
CA PHE A 3 -10.89 4.32 -5.04
C PHE A 3 -10.25 4.04 -6.38
N HIS A 4 -11.06 3.76 -7.39
CA HIS A 4 -10.62 3.71 -8.79
C HIS A 4 -10.39 5.10 -9.38
N PHE A 5 -11.21 6.07 -8.95
CA PHE A 5 -11.05 7.45 -9.34
C PHE A 5 -11.57 8.37 -8.24
N LEU A 6 -11.02 9.57 -8.22
CA LEU A 6 -11.56 10.72 -7.50
C LEU A 6 -11.80 11.86 -8.46
N THR A 7 -12.88 12.59 -8.29
CA THR A 7 -13.12 13.81 -9.03
C THR A 7 -13.80 14.85 -8.16
N GLY A 8 -13.30 16.07 -8.19
CA GLY A 8 -13.85 17.18 -7.41
C GLY A 8 -14.86 17.97 -8.23
N ASP A 9 -16.02 18.24 -7.66
CA ASP A 9 -17.03 19.13 -8.22
C ASP A 9 -17.00 20.50 -7.53
N THR A 10 -17.85 21.41 -7.96
CA THR A 10 -18.04 22.72 -7.32
C THR A 10 -18.57 22.54 -5.89
N ASP A 11 -18.42 23.59 -5.06
CA ASP A 11 -18.95 23.68 -3.68
C ASP A 11 -18.38 22.64 -2.69
N GLY A 12 -17.16 22.15 -2.94
CA GLY A 12 -16.46 21.23 -2.05
C GLY A 12 -16.92 19.77 -2.17
N VAL A 13 -17.73 19.45 -3.16
CA VAL A 13 -18.14 18.07 -3.42
C VAL A 13 -16.99 17.28 -4.02
N VAL A 14 -16.82 16.05 -3.55
CA VAL A 14 -15.89 15.06 -4.08
C VAL A 14 -16.63 13.76 -4.31
N TYR A 15 -16.54 13.25 -5.51
CA TYR A 15 -17.04 11.91 -5.85
C TYR A 15 -15.89 10.93 -5.95
N ALA A 16 -16.08 9.75 -5.37
CA ALA A 16 -15.13 8.66 -5.38
C ALA A 16 -15.77 7.40 -5.97
N GLY A 17 -15.13 6.80 -6.96
CA GLY A 17 -15.54 5.49 -7.49
C GLY A 17 -14.83 4.38 -6.72
N ALA A 18 -15.58 3.56 -5.98
CA ALA A 18 -15.04 2.44 -5.25
C ALA A 18 -14.79 1.22 -6.16
N PRO A 19 -13.92 0.28 -5.76
CA PRO A 19 -13.62 -0.93 -6.53
C PRO A 19 -14.81 -1.84 -6.83
N ASP A 20 -15.87 -1.77 -6.02
CA ASP A 20 -17.11 -2.51 -6.23
C ASP A 20 -18.06 -1.82 -7.24
N GLY A 21 -17.62 -0.70 -7.82
CA GLY A 21 -18.41 0.12 -8.74
C GLY A 21 -19.36 1.11 -8.06
N SER A 22 -19.34 1.23 -6.75
CA SER A 22 -20.12 2.25 -6.03
C SER A 22 -19.57 3.64 -6.29
N LEU A 23 -20.45 4.63 -6.48
CA LEU A 23 -20.11 6.04 -6.46
C LEU A 23 -20.40 6.60 -5.09
N ILE A 24 -19.38 7.15 -4.45
CA ILE A 24 -19.44 7.64 -3.08
C ILE A 24 -19.29 9.16 -3.08
N TYR A 25 -20.18 9.82 -2.37
CA TYR A 25 -20.24 11.27 -2.20
C TYR A 25 -19.56 11.68 -0.90
N TYR A 26 -18.75 12.74 -0.99
CA TYR A 26 -18.19 13.50 0.14
C TYR A 26 -18.36 14.99 -0.11
N LYS A 27 -18.36 15.79 0.97
CA LYS A 27 -18.40 17.24 0.86
C LYS A 27 -17.56 17.90 1.95
N ASP A 28 -16.56 18.67 1.53
CA ASP A 28 -15.85 19.60 2.40
C ASP A 28 -16.66 20.88 2.54
N GLU A 29 -17.29 21.08 3.70
CA GLU A 29 -18.16 22.22 3.98
C GLU A 29 -17.37 23.51 4.25
N ALA A 30 -16.10 23.40 4.67
CA ALA A 30 -15.30 24.55 5.04
C ALA A 30 -14.56 25.16 3.84
N ARG A 31 -13.94 24.34 2.98
CA ARG A 31 -13.17 24.74 1.79
C ARG A 31 -12.04 25.73 2.09
N ASP A 32 -11.53 25.70 3.30
CA ASP A 32 -10.49 26.61 3.79
C ASP A 32 -9.29 25.91 4.47
N GLY A 33 -9.30 24.56 4.43
CA GLY A 33 -8.29 23.72 5.10
C GLY A 33 -8.70 23.28 6.50
N THR A 34 -9.86 23.69 6.99
CA THR A 34 -10.44 23.12 8.21
C THR A 34 -11.13 21.80 7.85
N PRO A 35 -10.76 20.67 8.46
CA PRO A 35 -11.38 19.37 8.17
C PRO A 35 -12.83 19.33 8.71
N ARG A 36 -13.76 19.84 7.92
CA ARG A 36 -15.18 19.84 8.23
C ARG A 36 -15.96 19.20 7.07
N TRP A 37 -16.10 17.89 7.17
CA TRP A 37 -16.79 17.08 6.19
C TRP A 37 -18.27 16.90 6.56
N SER A 38 -19.16 16.92 5.56
CA SER A 38 -20.52 16.45 5.74
C SER A 38 -20.52 15.01 6.26
N ASN A 39 -21.56 14.65 7.02
CA ASN A 39 -21.71 13.31 7.60
C ASN A 39 -20.46 12.83 8.38
N ALA A 40 -19.79 13.76 9.08
CA ALA A 40 -18.55 13.49 9.84
C ALA A 40 -17.44 12.77 9.02
N GLY A 41 -17.41 13.00 7.70
CA GLY A 41 -16.42 12.38 6.79
C GLY A 41 -16.76 10.96 6.36
N SER A 42 -17.88 10.42 6.77
CA SER A 42 -18.37 9.14 6.25
C SER A 42 -18.92 9.35 4.85
N GLY A 43 -18.34 8.65 3.87
CA GLY A 43 -18.83 8.67 2.50
C GLY A 43 -20.24 8.09 2.39
N GLN A 44 -21.05 8.64 1.49
CA GLN A 44 -22.41 8.20 1.24
C GLN A 44 -22.49 7.61 -0.17
N THR A 45 -22.87 6.35 -0.29
CA THR A 45 -23.10 5.73 -1.60
C THR A 45 -24.35 6.35 -2.22
N ILE A 46 -24.16 6.93 -3.41
CA ILE A 46 -25.23 7.61 -4.16
C ILE A 46 -25.51 6.95 -5.50
N GLY A 47 -24.78 5.90 -5.88
CA GLY A 47 -24.98 5.19 -7.13
C GLY A 47 -24.07 3.97 -7.23
N THR A 48 -24.29 3.16 -8.27
CA THR A 48 -23.51 1.94 -8.58
C THR A 48 -23.23 1.87 -10.07
N GLY A 49 -22.32 0.96 -10.49
CA GLY A 49 -21.99 0.75 -11.90
C GLY A 49 -20.91 1.69 -12.44
N PHE A 50 -20.25 2.46 -11.58
CA PHE A 50 -19.16 3.38 -12.00
C PHE A 50 -17.80 2.70 -12.14
N GLY A 51 -17.68 1.42 -11.79
CA GLY A 51 -16.45 0.63 -11.93
C GLY A 51 -16.08 0.28 -13.38
N ASP A 52 -17.04 0.33 -14.30
CA ASP A 52 -16.83 -0.05 -15.72
C ASP A 52 -16.30 1.10 -16.59
N PHE A 53 -16.20 2.32 -16.05
CA PHE A 53 -15.76 3.47 -16.80
C PHE A 53 -14.24 3.63 -16.76
N THR A 54 -13.64 3.92 -17.91
CA THR A 54 -12.19 4.16 -18.04
C THR A 54 -11.77 5.53 -17.52
N LYS A 55 -12.68 6.52 -17.58
CA LYS A 55 -12.47 7.87 -17.04
C LYS A 55 -13.81 8.42 -16.54
N VAL A 56 -13.76 9.10 -15.39
CA VAL A 56 -14.91 9.83 -14.84
C VAL A 56 -14.42 11.22 -14.42
N PHE A 57 -15.15 12.26 -14.80
CA PHE A 57 -14.83 13.63 -14.44
C PHE A 57 -16.09 14.47 -14.26
N THR A 58 -16.05 15.45 -13.37
CA THR A 58 -17.17 16.37 -13.11
C THR A 58 -17.13 17.59 -14.02
N ALA A 59 -18.27 18.18 -14.23
CA ALA A 59 -18.40 19.39 -15.04
C ALA A 59 -19.13 20.55 -14.33
N GLY A 60 -19.18 20.49 -13.00
CA GLY A 60 -19.88 21.45 -12.15
C GLY A 60 -21.39 21.17 -12.02
N ASP A 61 -21.98 21.64 -10.94
CA ASP A 61 -23.42 21.52 -10.65
C ASP A 61 -23.96 20.09 -10.65
N GLY A 62 -23.15 19.13 -10.17
CA GLY A 62 -23.52 17.72 -10.11
C GLY A 62 -23.45 16.98 -11.45
N VAL A 63 -23.02 17.63 -12.53
CA VAL A 63 -22.81 16.97 -13.83
C VAL A 63 -21.56 16.12 -13.76
N ILE A 64 -21.71 14.85 -14.11
CA ILE A 64 -20.65 13.86 -14.19
C ILE A 64 -20.63 13.27 -15.60
N TYR A 65 -19.47 13.29 -16.22
CA TYR A 65 -19.22 12.58 -17.48
C TYR A 65 -18.40 11.33 -17.20
N ALA A 66 -18.77 10.24 -17.87
CA ALA A 66 -18.05 8.98 -17.78
C ALA A 66 -17.75 8.43 -19.19
N ILE A 67 -16.53 7.93 -19.38
CA ILE A 67 -16.10 7.33 -20.64
C ILE A 67 -16.06 5.83 -20.46
N ALA A 68 -16.87 5.12 -21.22
CA ALA A 68 -16.88 3.67 -21.25
C ALA A 68 -15.71 3.11 -22.09
N ALA A 69 -15.38 1.82 -21.89
CA ALA A 69 -14.29 1.16 -22.62
C ALA A 69 -14.48 1.13 -24.14
N ASN A 70 -15.72 1.20 -24.62
CA ASN A 70 -16.06 1.27 -26.06
C ASN A 70 -15.99 2.69 -26.63
N GLY A 71 -15.56 3.68 -25.84
CA GLY A 71 -15.45 5.07 -26.24
C GLY A 71 -16.72 5.90 -26.15
N ASP A 72 -17.81 5.35 -25.64
CA ASP A 72 -19.03 6.15 -25.39
C ASP A 72 -18.78 7.15 -24.26
N LEU A 73 -19.16 8.42 -24.47
CA LEU A 73 -19.24 9.43 -23.44
C LEU A 73 -20.66 9.48 -22.90
N LEU A 74 -20.81 9.18 -21.62
CA LEU A 74 -22.08 9.15 -20.92
C LEU A 74 -22.22 10.37 -20.01
N PHE A 75 -23.40 10.94 -19.96
CA PHE A 75 -23.80 12.02 -19.07
C PHE A 75 -24.60 11.47 -17.91
N PHE A 76 -24.27 11.93 -16.70
CA PHE A 76 -25.03 11.74 -15.46
C PHE A 76 -25.19 13.07 -14.76
N LYS A 77 -26.20 13.21 -13.91
CA LYS A 77 -26.36 14.40 -13.08
C LYS A 77 -26.93 14.04 -11.70
N ASP A 78 -26.15 14.29 -10.67
CA ASP A 78 -26.59 14.28 -9.28
C ASP A 78 -27.36 15.56 -8.99
N LEU A 79 -28.67 15.44 -8.79
CA LEU A 79 -29.57 16.58 -8.55
C LEU A 79 -29.56 17.03 -7.09
N ALA A 80 -29.25 16.12 -6.16
CA ALA A 80 -29.27 16.40 -4.74
C ALA A 80 -28.00 17.11 -4.25
N ARG A 81 -26.82 16.57 -4.59
CA ARG A 81 -25.50 17.06 -4.15
C ARG A 81 -25.38 17.20 -2.63
N ASP A 82 -26.09 16.35 -1.89
CA ASP A 82 -26.13 16.32 -0.43
C ASP A 82 -25.86 14.94 0.16
N GLY A 83 -25.51 13.95 -0.70
CA GLY A 83 -25.26 12.57 -0.33
C GLY A 83 -26.48 11.67 -0.38
N THR A 84 -27.65 12.20 -0.75
CA THR A 84 -28.82 11.37 -1.06
C THR A 84 -28.85 10.98 -2.54
N GLU A 85 -29.35 9.79 -2.83
CA GLU A 85 -29.48 9.30 -4.19
C GLU A 85 -30.65 10.00 -4.90
N ASN A 86 -30.34 10.98 -5.74
CA ASN A 86 -31.31 11.68 -6.56
C ASN A 86 -30.69 12.08 -7.92
N TRP A 87 -30.97 11.28 -8.93
CA TRP A 87 -30.35 11.40 -10.22
C TRP A 87 -31.30 11.91 -11.30
N ALA A 88 -30.80 12.73 -12.19
CA ALA A 88 -31.50 12.96 -13.46
C ALA A 88 -31.68 11.63 -14.20
N ASN A 89 -32.79 11.50 -14.89
CA ASN A 89 -33.12 10.30 -15.70
C ASN A 89 -33.05 8.97 -14.90
N GLY A 90 -33.31 9.03 -13.60
CA GLY A 90 -33.28 7.84 -12.72
C GLY A 90 -31.89 7.20 -12.64
N GLY A 91 -30.83 7.96 -12.85
CA GLY A 91 -29.45 7.46 -12.81
C GLY A 91 -28.99 6.72 -14.07
N ALA A 92 -29.81 6.62 -15.10
CA ALA A 92 -29.40 6.03 -16.38
C ALA A 92 -28.45 6.99 -17.11
N GLY A 93 -27.24 6.53 -17.39
CA GLY A 93 -26.27 7.28 -18.18
C GLY A 93 -26.75 7.53 -19.61
N GLN A 94 -26.72 8.76 -20.05
CA GLN A 94 -27.15 9.14 -21.39
C GLN A 94 -25.96 9.33 -22.31
N ARG A 95 -25.90 8.56 -23.40
CA ARG A 95 -24.82 8.67 -24.37
C ARG A 95 -24.94 9.95 -25.16
N ILE A 96 -23.94 10.83 -25.01
CA ILE A 96 -23.86 12.11 -25.69
C ILE A 96 -22.72 12.19 -26.71
N GLY A 97 -21.80 11.23 -26.72
CA GLY A 97 -20.65 11.21 -27.64
C GLY A 97 -20.08 9.82 -27.84
N VAL A 98 -19.21 9.67 -28.84
CA VAL A 98 -18.48 8.43 -29.18
C VAL A 98 -17.03 8.76 -29.53
N GLY A 99 -16.12 7.77 -29.44
CA GLY A 99 -14.71 7.93 -29.80
C GLY A 99 -13.86 8.63 -28.74
N TRP A 100 -14.33 8.69 -27.48
CA TRP A 100 -13.63 9.38 -26.39
C TRP A 100 -12.50 8.53 -25.75
N GLU A 101 -12.39 7.27 -26.09
CA GLU A 101 -11.27 6.39 -25.70
C GLU A 101 -9.94 6.85 -26.29
N ALA A 102 -9.99 7.63 -27.40
CA ALA A 102 -8.80 8.15 -28.06
C ALA A 102 -8.02 9.19 -27.25
N PHE A 103 -8.62 9.79 -26.22
CA PHE A 103 -8.00 10.87 -25.46
C PHE A 103 -7.22 10.35 -24.24
N THR A 104 -5.99 10.84 -24.05
CA THR A 104 -5.17 10.55 -22.88
C THR A 104 -5.66 11.31 -21.64
N HIS A 105 -6.04 12.58 -21.80
CA HIS A 105 -6.61 13.42 -20.75
C HIS A 105 -7.91 14.04 -21.21
N VAL A 106 -8.88 14.11 -20.31
CA VAL A 106 -10.14 14.82 -20.51
C VAL A 106 -10.45 15.60 -19.25
N VAL A 107 -10.65 16.90 -19.36
CA VAL A 107 -10.88 17.78 -18.22
C VAL A 107 -11.96 18.81 -18.48
N ASN A 108 -12.66 19.20 -17.43
CA ASN A 108 -13.67 20.23 -17.44
C ASN A 108 -13.08 21.63 -17.62
N GLY A 109 -13.62 22.41 -18.55
CA GLY A 109 -13.31 23.82 -18.76
C GLY A 109 -14.36 24.79 -18.21
N ASP A 110 -15.37 24.27 -17.51
CA ASP A 110 -16.54 25.00 -16.97
C ASP A 110 -17.57 25.40 -18.05
N ASP A 111 -18.84 25.58 -17.69
CA ASP A 111 -19.96 25.92 -18.59
C ASP A 111 -20.11 24.96 -19.80
N GLY A 112 -19.91 23.65 -19.57
CA GLY A 112 -19.99 22.61 -20.58
C GLY A 112 -18.78 22.52 -21.52
N VAL A 113 -17.76 23.35 -21.32
CA VAL A 113 -16.48 23.23 -22.05
C VAL A 113 -15.71 22.02 -21.53
N ILE A 114 -15.22 21.22 -22.46
CA ILE A 114 -14.38 20.06 -22.19
C ILE A 114 -13.10 20.20 -23.02
N TYR A 115 -11.96 20.03 -22.39
CA TYR A 115 -10.66 19.93 -23.06
C TYR A 115 -10.22 18.48 -23.10
N ALA A 116 -9.86 17.98 -24.26
CA ALA A 116 -9.42 16.61 -24.46
C ALA A 116 -8.05 16.58 -25.16
N VAL A 117 -7.12 15.77 -24.68
CA VAL A 117 -5.76 15.67 -25.19
C VAL A 117 -5.57 14.35 -25.92
N LEU A 118 -5.10 14.42 -27.15
CA LEU A 118 -4.73 13.26 -27.97
C LEU A 118 -3.34 12.72 -27.55
N PRO A 119 -3.00 11.46 -27.88
CA PRO A 119 -1.68 10.88 -27.62
C PRO A 119 -0.50 11.66 -28.23
N ASN A 120 -0.73 12.40 -29.31
CA ASN A 120 0.28 13.26 -29.94
C ASN A 120 0.49 14.60 -29.19
N GLY A 121 -0.25 14.84 -28.09
CA GLY A 121 -0.17 16.06 -27.27
C GLY A 121 -1.02 17.23 -27.77
N GLU A 122 -1.82 17.05 -28.80
CA GLU A 122 -2.78 18.06 -29.23
C GLU A 122 -3.96 18.17 -28.28
N MET A 123 -4.32 19.39 -27.86
CA MET A 123 -5.52 19.66 -27.08
C MET A 123 -6.66 20.12 -27.97
N LEU A 124 -7.79 19.43 -27.87
CA LEU A 124 -9.02 19.75 -28.56
C LEU A 124 -10.05 20.37 -27.62
N TYR A 125 -10.82 21.31 -28.17
CA TYR A 125 -11.96 21.95 -27.51
C TYR A 125 -13.25 21.24 -27.89
N PHE A 126 -14.09 20.97 -26.86
CA PHE A 126 -15.47 20.53 -27.03
C PHE A 126 -16.38 21.39 -26.13
N LYS A 127 -17.67 21.48 -26.47
CA LYS A 127 -18.65 22.08 -25.57
C LYS A 127 -20.00 21.42 -25.72
N ASP A 128 -20.43 20.79 -24.63
CA ASP A 128 -21.82 20.37 -24.41
C ASP A 128 -22.65 21.60 -24.01
N ARG A 129 -23.57 22.03 -24.90
CA ARG A 129 -24.38 23.22 -24.69
C ARG A 129 -25.58 22.97 -23.79
N SER A 130 -26.09 21.75 -23.80
CA SER A 130 -27.31 21.39 -23.07
C SER A 130 -27.05 21.09 -21.59
N ARG A 131 -26.03 20.27 -21.30
CA ARG A 131 -25.70 19.78 -19.95
C ARG A 131 -26.89 19.10 -19.26
N ASP A 132 -27.76 18.46 -20.04
CA ASP A 132 -28.98 17.77 -19.60
C ASP A 132 -29.07 16.32 -20.11
N GLY A 133 -28.05 15.85 -20.83
CA GLY A 133 -27.97 14.54 -21.43
C GLY A 133 -28.41 14.47 -22.89
N ALA A 134 -28.85 15.59 -23.47
CA ALA A 134 -29.01 15.66 -24.91
C ALA A 134 -27.64 15.83 -25.60
N SER A 135 -27.44 15.19 -26.72
CA SER A 135 -26.22 15.36 -27.56
C SER A 135 -26.31 16.68 -28.32
N ASP A 136 -26.01 17.79 -27.65
CA ASP A 136 -26.04 19.15 -28.23
C ASP A 136 -24.67 19.83 -28.16
N TRP A 137 -23.85 19.55 -29.15
CA TRP A 137 -22.47 20.03 -29.22
C TRP A 137 -22.35 21.38 -29.92
N ASP A 138 -21.44 22.22 -29.39
CA ASP A 138 -21.04 23.45 -30.10
C ASP A 138 -20.43 23.09 -31.47
N ALA A 139 -20.70 23.92 -32.46
CA ALA A 139 -20.24 23.68 -33.84
C ALA A 139 -18.72 23.64 -34.01
N LYS A 140 -17.96 24.17 -33.05
CA LYS A 140 -16.50 24.13 -33.01
C LYS A 140 -15.95 22.98 -32.15
N SER A 141 -16.80 22.08 -31.63
CA SER A 141 -16.34 20.90 -30.91
C SER A 141 -15.41 20.06 -31.80
N GLY A 142 -14.30 19.59 -31.23
CA GLY A 142 -13.23 18.89 -31.94
C GLY A 142 -12.16 19.83 -32.53
N THR A 143 -12.26 21.16 -32.33
CA THR A 143 -11.25 22.10 -32.83
C THR A 143 -9.98 22.04 -31.96
N LYS A 144 -8.83 21.94 -32.63
CA LYS A 144 -7.51 22.03 -31.98
C LYS A 144 -7.28 23.46 -31.44
N ILE A 145 -6.92 23.53 -30.15
CA ILE A 145 -6.66 24.80 -29.47
C ILE A 145 -5.26 24.89 -28.84
N GLY A 146 -4.48 23.81 -28.83
CA GLY A 146 -3.13 23.79 -28.25
C GLY A 146 -2.31 22.57 -28.64
N ASP A 147 -1.02 22.65 -28.37
CA ASP A 147 -0.02 21.59 -28.58
C ASP A 147 0.84 21.41 -27.34
N GLY A 148 1.56 20.27 -27.28
CA GLY A 148 2.54 19.98 -26.23
C GLY A 148 1.95 19.53 -24.90
N TRP A 149 0.65 19.27 -24.84
CA TRP A 149 -0.03 18.85 -23.62
C TRP A 149 0.28 17.40 -23.18
N GLY A 150 0.89 16.60 -24.06
CA GLY A 150 1.38 15.26 -23.72
C GLY A 150 2.59 15.25 -22.76
N ALA A 151 3.20 16.42 -22.50
CA ALA A 151 4.28 16.55 -21.52
C ALA A 151 3.81 16.52 -20.05
N TYR A 152 2.51 16.62 -19.80
CA TYR A 152 1.95 16.68 -18.47
C TYR A 152 1.39 15.33 -18.04
N THR A 153 1.73 14.92 -16.83
CA THR A 153 1.22 13.68 -16.21
C THR A 153 -0.21 13.85 -15.70
N ARG A 154 -0.59 15.09 -15.31
CA ARG A 154 -1.95 15.43 -14.88
C ARG A 154 -2.35 16.80 -15.44
N ILE A 155 -3.63 16.93 -15.80
CA ILE A 155 -4.25 18.20 -16.17
C ILE A 155 -5.52 18.34 -15.34
N LEU A 156 -5.64 19.44 -14.60
CA LEU A 156 -6.69 19.67 -13.62
C LEU A 156 -7.51 20.91 -13.97
N PRO A 157 -8.84 20.91 -13.75
CA PRO A 157 -9.69 22.07 -13.99
C PRO A 157 -9.47 23.15 -12.93
N GLY A 158 -9.34 24.40 -13.35
CA GLY A 158 -9.26 25.56 -12.45
C GLY A 158 -10.51 26.45 -12.47
N GLY A 159 -11.49 26.11 -13.30
CA GLY A 159 -12.69 26.90 -13.54
C GLY A 159 -12.47 28.12 -14.44
N ARG A 160 -13.49 28.47 -15.24
CA ARG A 160 -13.48 29.61 -16.18
C ARG A 160 -12.29 29.66 -17.13
N GLY A 161 -11.96 28.48 -17.69
CA GLY A 161 -10.87 28.31 -18.66
C GLY A 161 -9.47 28.29 -18.04
N VAL A 162 -9.32 28.28 -16.72
CA VAL A 162 -8.06 28.00 -16.04
C VAL A 162 -7.82 26.50 -16.04
N LEU A 163 -6.60 26.12 -16.40
CA LEU A 163 -6.10 24.75 -16.29
C LEU A 163 -4.81 24.76 -15.48
N TYR A 164 -4.65 23.75 -14.67
CA TYR A 164 -3.40 23.45 -13.99
C TYR A 164 -2.84 22.15 -14.56
N ALA A 165 -1.55 22.12 -14.85
CA ALA A 165 -0.90 20.95 -15.41
C ALA A 165 0.32 20.58 -14.56
N ILE A 166 0.50 19.31 -14.25
CA ILE A 166 1.65 18.80 -13.49
C ILE A 166 2.51 18.00 -14.47
N ASP A 167 3.80 18.34 -14.57
CA ASP A 167 4.74 17.59 -15.39
C ASP A 167 5.42 16.46 -14.60
N SER A 168 6.25 15.66 -15.28
CA SER A 168 6.96 14.52 -14.69
C SER A 168 8.00 14.91 -13.63
N THR A 169 8.35 16.19 -13.50
CA THR A 169 9.26 16.72 -12.48
C THR A 169 8.51 17.24 -11.24
N GLY A 170 7.18 17.12 -11.23
CA GLY A 170 6.33 17.63 -10.17
C GLY A 170 6.13 19.14 -10.19
N ALA A 171 6.52 19.82 -11.24
CA ALA A 171 6.21 21.24 -11.40
C ALA A 171 4.74 21.42 -11.78
N MET A 172 4.03 22.30 -11.07
CA MET A 172 2.66 22.68 -11.40
C MET A 172 2.64 23.97 -12.19
N TRP A 173 2.00 23.91 -13.36
CA TRP A 173 1.90 24.99 -14.32
C TRP A 173 0.47 25.51 -14.42
N TRP A 174 0.29 26.82 -14.46
CA TRP A 174 -0.96 27.51 -14.68
C TRP A 174 -1.12 27.95 -16.12
N PHE A 175 -2.29 27.66 -16.70
CA PHE A 175 -2.70 28.09 -18.05
C PHE A 175 -4.08 28.72 -17.98
N LYS A 176 -4.44 29.53 -19.00
CA LYS A 176 -5.80 30.05 -19.12
C LYS A 176 -6.21 30.22 -20.59
N ASP A 177 -7.22 29.49 -21.00
CA ASP A 177 -7.97 29.77 -22.22
C ASP A 177 -8.93 30.94 -21.97
N ARG A 178 -8.66 32.07 -22.61
CA ARG A 178 -9.48 33.29 -22.49
C ARG A 178 -10.70 33.27 -23.40
N ALA A 179 -10.71 32.42 -24.43
CA ALA A 179 -11.78 32.36 -25.40
C ALA A 179 -12.90 31.40 -25.01
N ARG A 180 -12.54 30.18 -24.61
CA ARG A 180 -13.47 29.11 -24.21
C ARG A 180 -14.55 28.82 -25.28
N ASN A 181 -14.23 29.01 -26.56
CA ASN A 181 -15.13 28.89 -27.71
C ASN A 181 -14.48 28.27 -28.93
N GLY A 182 -13.44 27.46 -28.75
CA GLY A 182 -12.68 26.81 -29.82
C GLY A 182 -11.72 27.74 -30.59
N SER A 183 -11.59 29.01 -30.20
CA SER A 183 -10.56 29.89 -30.75
C SER A 183 -9.31 29.86 -29.91
N VAL A 184 -8.13 29.82 -30.52
CA VAL A 184 -6.84 29.84 -29.83
C VAL A 184 -6.60 31.23 -29.23
N LYS A 185 -6.84 31.38 -27.95
CA LYS A 185 -6.63 32.64 -27.21
C LYS A 185 -6.16 32.40 -25.79
N TRP A 186 -4.95 31.89 -25.69
CA TRP A 186 -4.35 31.60 -24.37
C TRP A 186 -3.77 32.85 -23.70
N ALA A 187 -3.80 32.88 -22.36
CA ALA A 187 -3.00 33.83 -21.60
C ALA A 187 -1.51 33.57 -21.86
N ASN A 188 -0.69 34.60 -21.75
CA ASN A 188 0.77 34.54 -21.99
C ASN A 188 1.16 33.84 -23.32
N ASN A 189 0.32 33.98 -24.36
CA ASN A 189 0.51 33.34 -25.67
C ASN A 189 0.68 31.81 -25.58
N GLY A 190 0.02 31.17 -24.59
CA GLY A 190 0.08 29.75 -24.38
C GLY A 190 1.26 29.26 -23.51
N ALA A 191 2.18 30.15 -23.13
CA ALA A 191 3.24 29.80 -22.20
C ALA A 191 2.66 29.61 -20.78
N GLY A 192 2.84 28.44 -20.22
CA GLY A 192 2.48 28.13 -18.83
C GLY A 192 3.29 28.97 -17.84
N LYS A 193 2.71 29.26 -16.70
CA LYS A 193 3.43 29.85 -15.57
C LYS A 193 3.56 28.83 -14.47
N GLN A 194 4.79 28.50 -14.08
CA GLN A 194 5.03 27.62 -12.95
C GLN A 194 4.59 28.33 -11.67
N ILE A 195 3.75 27.64 -10.86
CA ILE A 195 3.20 28.17 -9.61
C ILE A 195 3.50 27.29 -8.42
N GLY A 196 4.06 26.10 -8.62
CA GLY A 196 4.40 25.14 -7.55
C GLY A 196 5.36 24.07 -8.02
N SER A 197 5.84 23.26 -7.08
CA SER A 197 6.72 22.10 -7.31
C SER A 197 6.47 21.06 -6.21
N GLY A 198 7.00 19.83 -6.38
CA GLY A 198 6.84 18.75 -5.42
C GLY A 198 5.53 17.97 -5.56
N TRP A 199 4.80 18.15 -6.67
CA TRP A 199 3.51 17.48 -6.89
C TRP A 199 3.64 16.04 -7.39
N GLU A 200 4.84 15.59 -7.77
CA GLU A 200 5.16 14.21 -8.14
C GLU A 200 5.05 13.22 -6.98
N THR A 201 5.14 13.74 -5.75
CA THR A 201 5.08 12.93 -4.52
C THR A 201 3.66 12.44 -4.19
N PHE A 202 2.64 13.01 -4.83
CA PHE A 202 1.25 12.63 -4.57
C PHE A 202 0.77 11.52 -5.51
N VAL A 203 0.12 10.53 -4.94
CA VAL A 203 -0.49 9.40 -5.67
C VAL A 203 -1.57 9.92 -6.62
N ASP A 204 -2.40 10.84 -6.15
CA ASP A 204 -3.41 11.51 -6.97
C ASP A 204 -3.60 12.96 -6.53
N VAL A 205 -4.05 13.79 -7.48
CA VAL A 205 -4.39 15.20 -7.24
C VAL A 205 -5.67 15.52 -8.01
N ILE A 206 -6.66 16.01 -7.31
CA ILE A 206 -7.93 16.47 -7.91
C ILE A 206 -8.17 17.94 -7.62
N SER A 207 -8.94 18.60 -8.47
CA SER A 207 -9.38 19.96 -8.24
C SER A 207 -10.88 19.99 -7.91
N ALA A 208 -11.25 20.72 -6.87
CA ALA A 208 -12.64 20.98 -6.46
C ALA A 208 -13.09 22.41 -6.81
N GLY A 209 -12.49 22.99 -7.85
CA GLY A 209 -12.81 24.35 -8.29
C GLY A 209 -12.22 25.44 -7.38
N ASP A 210 -12.35 26.70 -7.78
CA ASP A 210 -11.90 27.88 -7.02
C ASP A 210 -10.44 27.87 -6.55
N GLY A 211 -9.56 27.15 -7.30
CA GLY A 211 -8.16 26.99 -6.96
C GLY A 211 -7.92 26.03 -5.80
N ILE A 212 -8.90 25.25 -5.39
CA ILE A 212 -8.77 24.21 -4.36
C ILE A 212 -8.33 22.90 -5.00
N PHE A 213 -7.34 22.26 -4.36
CA PHE A 213 -6.85 20.94 -4.70
C PHE A 213 -6.89 20.04 -3.47
N TYR A 214 -7.21 18.79 -3.71
CA TYR A 214 -6.98 17.73 -2.77
C TYR A 214 -5.94 16.79 -3.34
N ALA A 215 -4.87 16.54 -2.60
CA ALA A 215 -3.78 15.66 -2.98
C ALA A 215 -3.73 14.47 -2.04
N ILE A 216 -3.61 13.27 -2.60
CA ILE A 216 -3.50 12.04 -1.82
C ILE A 216 -2.03 11.71 -1.68
N THR A 217 -1.57 11.59 -0.45
CA THR A 217 -0.24 11.10 -0.15
C THR A 217 -0.17 9.58 -0.30
N ALA A 218 1.03 9.06 -0.42
CA ALA A 218 1.27 7.64 -0.54
C ALA A 218 0.75 6.81 0.64
N ASP A 219 0.76 7.39 1.82
CA ASP A 219 0.26 6.82 3.07
C ASP A 219 -1.26 7.04 3.28
N GLY A 220 -1.95 7.56 2.26
CA GLY A 220 -3.40 7.66 2.24
C GLY A 220 -3.98 8.86 2.99
N PHE A 221 -3.19 9.91 3.27
CA PHE A 221 -3.75 11.16 3.74
C PHE A 221 -4.23 12.02 2.57
N LEU A 222 -5.35 12.71 2.79
CA LEU A 222 -5.86 13.74 1.90
C LEU A 222 -5.40 15.09 2.39
N LEU A 223 -4.62 15.80 1.57
CA LEU A 223 -4.12 17.13 1.87
C LEU A 223 -4.87 18.18 1.05
N PHE A 224 -5.23 19.28 1.71
CA PHE A 224 -5.83 20.46 1.10
C PHE A 224 -4.76 21.46 0.70
N PHE A 225 -4.89 21.99 -0.53
CA PHE A 225 -4.12 23.13 -1.04
C PHE A 225 -5.06 24.14 -1.70
N LYS A 226 -4.67 25.43 -1.71
CA LYS A 226 -5.45 26.46 -2.39
C LYS A 226 -4.57 27.50 -3.04
N ASP A 227 -4.66 27.64 -4.37
CA ASP A 227 -4.12 28.78 -5.11
C ASP A 227 -5.03 30.01 -4.90
N LEU A 228 -4.56 30.95 -4.11
CA LEU A 228 -5.28 32.18 -3.79
C LEU A 228 -5.28 33.20 -4.93
N ALA A 229 -4.34 33.10 -5.85
CA ALA A 229 -4.20 34.06 -6.93
C ALA A 229 -5.02 33.68 -8.16
N ARG A 230 -4.94 32.41 -8.62
CA ARG A 230 -5.61 31.89 -9.83
C ARG A 230 -5.27 32.66 -11.12
N THR A 231 -4.10 33.32 -11.14
CA THR A 231 -3.64 34.21 -12.23
C THR A 231 -2.30 33.82 -12.81
N GLY A 232 -1.74 32.70 -12.34
CA GLY A 232 -0.39 32.27 -12.66
C GLY A 232 0.68 32.96 -11.81
N THR A 233 0.26 33.65 -10.74
CA THR A 233 1.17 34.10 -9.68
C THR A 233 1.15 33.04 -8.56
N SER A 234 2.32 32.58 -8.15
CA SER A 234 2.44 31.64 -7.04
C SER A 234 2.04 32.33 -5.73
N ARG A 235 0.79 32.07 -5.27
CA ARG A 235 0.27 32.58 -4.00
C ARG A 235 -0.68 31.57 -3.40
N TRP A 236 -0.16 30.77 -2.50
CA TRP A 236 -0.83 29.65 -1.88
C TRP A 236 -1.33 29.95 -0.47
N ALA A 237 -2.46 29.38 -0.09
CA ALA A 237 -2.87 29.30 1.31
C ALA A 237 -1.80 28.53 2.10
N PHE A 238 -1.65 28.84 3.38
CA PHE A 238 -0.70 28.21 4.29
C PHE A 238 0.74 28.17 3.75
N ASN A 239 1.13 29.19 2.94
CA ASN A 239 2.43 29.27 2.25
C ASN A 239 2.77 28.05 1.39
N GLY A 240 1.75 27.34 0.89
CA GLY A 240 1.91 26.14 0.06
C GLY A 240 2.09 24.84 0.85
N ALA A 241 2.03 24.87 2.18
CA ALA A 241 1.98 23.67 2.98
C ALA A 241 0.60 23.00 2.84
N GLY A 242 0.58 21.70 2.57
CA GLY A 242 -0.64 20.90 2.57
C GLY A 242 -1.21 20.79 3.97
N VAL A 243 -2.54 20.90 4.09
CA VAL A 243 -3.23 20.74 5.37
C VAL A 243 -4.01 19.42 5.35
N THR A 244 -3.76 18.55 6.32
CA THR A 244 -4.42 17.24 6.41
C THR A 244 -5.92 17.39 6.64
N MET A 245 -6.71 16.82 5.73
CA MET A 245 -8.18 16.82 5.75
C MET A 245 -8.76 15.48 6.24
N GLY A 246 -7.96 14.44 6.33
CA GLY A 246 -8.36 13.10 6.76
C GLY A 246 -7.42 12.03 6.23
N GLY A 247 -7.57 10.81 6.71
CA GLY A 247 -6.79 9.65 6.29
C GLY A 247 -7.65 8.52 5.72
N GLY A 248 -7.01 7.47 5.23
CA GLY A 248 -7.67 6.30 4.67
C GLY A 248 -8.07 6.46 3.19
N TRP A 249 -7.50 7.43 2.47
CA TRP A 249 -7.72 7.65 1.05
C TRP A 249 -6.67 6.88 0.25
N THR A 250 -7.03 5.73 -0.28
CA THR A 250 -6.10 4.89 -1.07
C THR A 250 -6.54 4.91 -2.52
N ALA A 251 -5.77 5.57 -3.37
CA ALA A 251 -6.01 5.51 -4.81
C ALA A 251 -5.62 4.11 -5.32
N VAL A 252 -6.58 3.42 -5.92
CA VAL A 252 -6.27 2.24 -6.73
C VAL A 252 -6.08 2.76 -8.15
N PRO A 253 -4.95 2.49 -8.81
CA PRO A 253 -4.71 2.97 -10.16
C PRO A 253 -5.85 2.58 -11.11
N THR A 254 -6.35 3.55 -11.87
CA THR A 254 -7.37 3.37 -12.92
C THR A 254 -6.83 2.66 -14.16
N LYS A 255 -5.57 2.23 -14.13
CA LYS A 255 -5.03 1.43 -15.23
C LYS A 255 -5.74 0.08 -15.18
N PRO A 256 -6.48 -0.32 -16.22
CA PRO A 256 -7.07 -1.65 -16.22
C PRO A 256 -5.94 -2.63 -15.93
N VAL A 257 -6.09 -3.44 -14.88
CA VAL A 257 -5.15 -4.51 -14.59
C VAL A 257 -5.25 -5.49 -15.77
N ILE A 258 -4.35 -5.33 -16.75
CA ILE A 258 -4.38 -6.16 -17.97
C ILE A 258 -4.14 -7.62 -17.62
N VAL A 259 -3.35 -7.86 -16.56
CA VAL A 259 -3.05 -9.20 -16.04
C VAL A 259 -3.26 -9.21 -14.53
N ALA A 260 -4.10 -10.10 -14.04
CA ALA A 260 -4.26 -10.40 -12.61
C ALA A 260 -4.18 -11.91 -12.39
N GLY A 261 -3.56 -12.35 -11.30
CA GLY A 261 -3.44 -13.79 -11.06
C GLY A 261 -3.00 -14.13 -9.64
N TYR A 262 -3.09 -15.41 -9.31
CA TYR A 262 -2.64 -15.96 -8.04
C TYR A 262 -2.05 -17.36 -8.20
N ALA A 263 -1.17 -17.73 -7.27
CA ALA A 263 -0.54 -19.04 -7.17
C ALA A 263 -1.34 -19.95 -6.25
N SER A 264 -1.45 -21.22 -6.60
CA SER A 264 -2.12 -22.23 -5.79
C SER A 264 -1.34 -23.56 -5.87
N PRO A 265 -0.78 -24.06 -4.76
CA PRO A 265 -0.77 -23.44 -3.43
C PRO A 265 0.17 -22.20 -3.36
N LEU A 266 -0.06 -21.34 -2.35
CA LEU A 266 0.80 -20.17 -2.09
C LEU A 266 2.22 -20.55 -1.64
N SER A 267 2.39 -21.72 -1.03
CA SER A 267 3.68 -22.26 -0.60
C SER A 267 3.87 -23.69 -1.12
N VAL A 268 5.04 -23.97 -1.69
CA VAL A 268 5.35 -25.25 -2.35
C VAL A 268 6.73 -25.75 -1.95
N THR A 269 6.91 -27.08 -1.93
CA THR A 269 8.22 -27.71 -1.72
C THR A 269 8.91 -27.98 -3.07
N PRO A 270 10.24 -27.90 -3.18
CA PRO A 270 10.99 -28.31 -4.36
C PRO A 270 10.58 -29.72 -4.84
N GLY A 271 10.52 -29.92 -6.15
CA GLY A 271 10.03 -31.13 -6.79
C GLY A 271 8.50 -31.20 -6.97
N HIS A 272 7.75 -30.24 -6.47
CA HIS A 272 6.29 -30.16 -6.63
C HIS A 272 5.87 -29.07 -7.61
N LYS A 273 4.60 -29.12 -7.99
CA LYS A 273 4.00 -28.20 -8.95
C LYS A 273 3.23 -27.09 -8.23
N VAL A 274 3.34 -25.86 -8.72
CA VAL A 274 2.46 -24.75 -8.39
C VAL A 274 1.64 -24.38 -9.63
N SER A 275 0.34 -24.17 -9.44
CA SER A 275 -0.61 -23.76 -10.48
C SER A 275 -0.82 -22.26 -10.42
N PHE A 276 -0.90 -21.62 -11.59
CA PHE A 276 -1.21 -20.20 -11.70
C PHE A 276 -2.55 -20.02 -12.39
N LYS A 277 -3.39 -19.24 -11.77
CA LYS A 277 -4.76 -18.95 -12.22
C LYS A 277 -4.80 -17.47 -12.56
N VAL A 278 -4.87 -17.17 -13.87
CA VAL A 278 -4.65 -15.82 -14.40
C VAL A 278 -5.83 -15.37 -15.24
N SER A 279 -6.27 -14.14 -15.01
CA SER A 279 -7.14 -13.37 -15.91
C SER A 279 -6.29 -12.34 -16.64
N ALA A 280 -6.39 -12.31 -17.96
CA ALA A 280 -5.67 -11.33 -18.77
C ALA A 280 -6.55 -10.83 -19.92
N LEU A 281 -6.62 -9.51 -20.09
CA LEU A 281 -7.40 -8.85 -21.16
C LEU A 281 -6.69 -8.91 -22.52
N ALA A 282 -5.36 -9.14 -22.51
CA ALA A 282 -4.51 -9.18 -23.68
C ALA A 282 -3.42 -10.24 -23.53
N PRO A 283 -2.72 -10.65 -24.61
CA PRO A 283 -1.56 -11.52 -24.51
C PRO A 283 -0.47 -10.92 -23.63
N TYR A 284 0.24 -11.77 -22.89
CA TYR A 284 1.33 -11.37 -22.00
C TYR A 284 2.51 -12.33 -22.09
N ASP A 285 3.70 -11.84 -21.75
CA ASP A 285 4.92 -12.63 -21.69
C ASP A 285 5.13 -13.13 -20.26
N LEU A 286 5.49 -14.41 -20.11
CA LEU A 286 5.66 -15.07 -18.81
C LEU A 286 7.15 -15.32 -18.54
N MET A 287 7.60 -15.00 -17.32
CA MET A 287 8.92 -15.30 -16.80
C MET A 287 8.80 -15.81 -15.37
N PHE A 288 9.45 -16.92 -15.03
CA PHE A 288 9.59 -17.36 -13.65
C PHE A 288 10.87 -16.80 -13.04
N GLN A 289 10.75 -16.17 -11.88
CA GLN A 289 11.86 -15.52 -11.18
C GLN A 289 11.93 -16.00 -9.72
N ARG A 290 13.16 -16.13 -9.19
CA ARG A 290 13.40 -16.09 -7.77
C ARG A 290 13.64 -14.63 -7.39
N LEU A 291 12.89 -14.12 -6.43
CA LEU A 291 12.98 -12.71 -6.05
C LEU A 291 14.27 -12.47 -5.26
N LYS A 292 15.16 -11.71 -5.85
CA LYS A 292 16.38 -11.17 -5.28
C LYS A 292 16.80 -9.95 -6.09
N MET A 293 16.87 -8.80 -5.47
CA MET A 293 17.24 -7.55 -6.13
C MET A 293 18.61 -7.67 -6.81
N GLN A 294 18.65 -7.36 -8.09
CA GLN A 294 19.85 -7.37 -8.90
C GLN A 294 20.50 -5.98 -8.97
N ALA A 295 21.78 -5.92 -9.28
CA ALA A 295 22.52 -4.66 -9.42
C ALA A 295 21.96 -3.73 -10.53
N ASN A 296 21.25 -4.28 -11.51
CA ASN A 296 20.58 -3.53 -12.58
C ASN A 296 19.18 -3.03 -12.19
N GLY A 297 18.73 -3.27 -10.96
CA GLY A 297 17.42 -2.91 -10.46
C GLY A 297 16.30 -3.91 -10.77
N ASP A 298 16.58 -5.04 -11.45
CA ASP A 298 15.59 -6.12 -11.61
C ASP A 298 15.34 -6.77 -10.25
N PRO A 299 14.07 -6.91 -9.82
CA PRO A 299 13.75 -7.48 -8.51
C PRO A 299 13.90 -9.01 -8.45
N GLY A 300 14.25 -9.69 -9.55
CA GLY A 300 14.34 -11.14 -9.60
C GLY A 300 15.46 -11.68 -10.47
N ILE A 301 15.87 -12.91 -10.17
CA ILE A 301 16.76 -13.71 -11.00
C ILE A 301 15.88 -14.56 -11.91
N ASP A 302 16.01 -14.40 -13.21
CA ASP A 302 15.30 -15.21 -14.20
C ASP A 302 15.70 -16.67 -14.09
N ILE A 303 14.71 -17.55 -13.97
CA ILE A 303 14.92 -18.99 -13.85
C ILE A 303 14.51 -19.69 -15.13
N LEU A 304 13.32 -19.38 -15.63
CA LEU A 304 12.74 -20.03 -16.79
C LEU A 304 11.80 -19.06 -17.52
N ALA A 305 12.09 -18.79 -18.78
CA ALA A 305 11.17 -18.11 -19.67
C ALA A 305 9.98 -19.05 -20.00
N GLY A 306 8.79 -18.59 -19.73
CA GLY A 306 7.56 -19.23 -20.19
C GLY A 306 7.27 -18.89 -21.65
N SER A 307 6.31 -19.59 -22.23
CA SER A 307 5.77 -19.18 -23.52
C SER A 307 4.87 -17.95 -23.36
N ARG A 308 4.77 -17.13 -24.43
CA ARG A 308 3.79 -16.07 -24.51
C ARG A 308 2.37 -16.65 -24.37
N GLN A 309 1.61 -16.11 -23.45
CA GLN A 309 0.24 -16.51 -23.16
C GLN A 309 -0.74 -15.68 -23.99
N ALA A 310 -1.80 -16.32 -24.51
CA ALA A 310 -2.80 -15.63 -25.33
C ALA A 310 -3.66 -14.61 -24.56
N GLY A 311 -3.73 -14.77 -23.25
CA GLY A 311 -4.67 -14.03 -22.42
C GLY A 311 -6.08 -14.62 -22.48
N THR A 312 -6.75 -14.60 -21.35
CA THR A 312 -8.17 -14.96 -21.23
C THR A 312 -8.75 -14.13 -20.11
N ALA A 313 -9.69 -13.25 -20.44
CA ALA A 313 -10.43 -12.48 -19.46
C ALA A 313 -11.33 -13.42 -18.62
N ARG A 314 -11.31 -13.25 -17.32
CA ARG A 314 -12.12 -14.05 -16.39
C ARG A 314 -12.91 -13.12 -15.48
N ALA A 315 -14.17 -13.43 -15.27
CA ALA A 315 -15.00 -12.68 -14.33
C ALA A 315 -14.47 -12.83 -12.90
N VAL A 316 -14.52 -11.76 -12.15
CA VAL A 316 -14.28 -11.74 -10.70
C VAL A 316 -15.61 -12.00 -10.02
N PRO A 317 -15.79 -13.12 -9.26
CA PRO A 317 -17.02 -13.36 -8.53
C PRO A 317 -17.30 -12.26 -7.49
N ALA A 318 -18.57 -11.98 -7.24
CA ALA A 318 -18.99 -10.93 -6.31
C ALA A 318 -18.41 -11.06 -4.87
N ASN A 319 -18.14 -12.30 -4.44
CA ASN A 319 -17.52 -12.58 -3.13
C ASN A 319 -16.10 -13.15 -3.26
N ALA A 320 -15.38 -12.80 -4.32
CA ALA A 320 -14.02 -13.29 -4.55
C ALA A 320 -13.08 -13.01 -3.35
N TRP A 321 -13.32 -11.94 -2.62
CA TRP A 321 -12.59 -11.60 -1.41
C TRP A 321 -12.70 -12.68 -0.32
N ARG A 322 -13.87 -13.38 -0.23
CA ARG A 322 -14.16 -14.41 0.76
C ARG A 322 -13.97 -15.83 0.21
N ASP A 323 -14.54 -16.10 -0.97
CA ASP A 323 -14.68 -17.46 -1.50
C ASP A 323 -13.57 -17.80 -2.52
N GLY A 324 -12.71 -16.82 -2.83
CA GLY A 324 -11.72 -16.93 -3.90
C GLY A 324 -12.31 -16.70 -5.29
N CYS A 325 -11.45 -16.63 -6.30
CA CYS A 325 -11.88 -16.40 -7.67
C CYS A 325 -12.37 -17.67 -8.38
N GLY A 326 -11.97 -18.85 -7.92
CA GLY A 326 -12.36 -20.12 -8.54
C GLY A 326 -11.90 -20.27 -10.01
N TRP A 327 -10.91 -19.48 -10.45
CA TRP A 327 -10.42 -19.52 -11.82
C TRP A 327 -9.73 -20.85 -12.13
N PRO A 328 -9.90 -21.42 -13.33
CA PRO A 328 -9.15 -22.60 -13.75
C PRO A 328 -7.66 -22.28 -13.94
N GLU A 329 -6.82 -23.31 -13.86
CA GLU A 329 -5.38 -23.20 -14.15
C GLU A 329 -5.15 -22.61 -15.54
N SER A 330 -4.29 -21.60 -15.62
CA SER A 330 -3.83 -21.00 -16.88
C SER A 330 -2.52 -21.63 -17.32
N PHE A 331 -1.59 -21.81 -16.39
CA PHE A 331 -0.33 -22.49 -16.58
C PHE A 331 0.19 -22.99 -15.21
N SER A 332 1.28 -23.72 -15.23
CA SER A 332 1.91 -24.21 -14.02
C SER A 332 3.42 -24.22 -14.11
N TYR A 333 4.07 -24.23 -12.96
CA TYR A 333 5.51 -24.35 -12.83
C TYR A 333 5.85 -25.54 -11.96
N SER A 334 6.69 -26.44 -12.49
CA SER A 334 7.30 -27.53 -11.72
C SER A 334 8.56 -27.02 -11.08
N VAL A 335 8.53 -26.77 -9.78
CA VAL A 335 9.68 -26.27 -9.03
C VAL A 335 10.80 -27.33 -9.07
N PRO A 336 12.01 -27.01 -9.55
CA PRO A 336 13.10 -27.98 -9.59
C PRO A 336 13.39 -28.60 -8.21
N ALA A 337 13.76 -29.86 -8.17
CA ALA A 337 14.04 -30.57 -6.90
C ALA A 337 15.22 -29.95 -6.12
N ASN A 338 16.09 -29.24 -6.80
CA ASN A 338 17.24 -28.52 -6.23
C ASN A 338 16.99 -27.00 -6.10
N ALA A 339 15.76 -26.52 -6.28
CA ALA A 339 15.45 -25.11 -6.14
C ALA A 339 15.79 -24.63 -4.73
N GLN A 340 16.42 -23.46 -4.63
CA GLN A 340 16.70 -22.82 -3.35
C GLN A 340 15.39 -22.37 -2.70
N SER A 341 15.34 -22.42 -1.37
CA SER A 341 14.27 -21.79 -0.63
C SER A 341 14.25 -20.28 -0.84
N GLY A 342 13.07 -19.67 -0.85
CA GLY A 342 12.95 -18.23 -1.09
C GLY A 342 11.55 -17.83 -1.54
N ILE A 343 11.41 -16.57 -1.89
CA ILE A 343 10.20 -16.04 -2.51
C ILE A 343 10.41 -16.01 -4.03
N TYR A 344 9.41 -16.47 -4.75
CA TYR A 344 9.41 -16.61 -6.20
C TYR A 344 8.23 -15.88 -6.80
N SER A 345 8.30 -15.56 -8.08
CA SER A 345 7.17 -15.01 -8.81
C SER A 345 7.04 -15.58 -10.21
N ALA A 346 5.81 -15.69 -10.70
CA ALA A 346 5.50 -15.67 -12.11
C ALA A 346 5.31 -14.20 -12.52
N ARG A 347 6.31 -13.62 -13.19
CA ARG A 347 6.25 -12.28 -13.77
C ARG A 347 5.52 -12.35 -15.09
N CYS A 348 4.38 -11.69 -15.16
CA CYS A 348 3.55 -11.57 -16.35
C CYS A 348 3.69 -10.15 -16.89
N THR A 349 4.37 -9.97 -18.04
CA THR A 349 4.56 -8.67 -18.68
C THR A 349 3.53 -8.48 -19.78
N ASP A 350 2.70 -7.47 -19.66
CA ASP A 350 1.63 -7.17 -20.61
C ASP A 350 2.16 -6.45 -21.88
N ILE A 351 1.25 -6.18 -22.80
CA ILE A 351 1.56 -5.50 -24.06
C ILE A 351 2.03 -4.04 -23.91
N SER A 352 1.81 -3.44 -22.74
CA SER A 352 2.32 -2.09 -22.40
C SER A 352 3.71 -2.12 -21.79
N GLY A 353 4.25 -3.31 -21.50
CA GLY A 353 5.52 -3.50 -20.81
C GLY A 353 5.40 -3.51 -19.29
N GLU A 354 4.19 -3.42 -18.75
CA GLU A 354 3.93 -3.48 -17.31
C GLU A 354 4.00 -4.91 -16.80
N ALA A 355 4.65 -5.11 -15.66
CA ALA A 355 4.84 -6.41 -15.06
C ALA A 355 3.94 -6.61 -13.83
N THR A 356 3.12 -7.68 -13.88
CA THR A 356 2.43 -8.21 -12.70
C THR A 356 3.22 -9.37 -12.14
N HIS A 357 3.50 -9.35 -10.84
CA HIS A 357 4.19 -10.41 -10.12
C HIS A 357 3.18 -11.25 -9.34
N ILE A 358 3.11 -12.55 -9.67
CA ILE A 358 2.31 -13.51 -8.91
C ILE A 358 3.27 -14.25 -7.98
N CYS A 359 3.35 -13.78 -6.74
CA CYS A 359 4.34 -14.24 -5.78
C CYS A 359 3.90 -15.51 -5.05
N PHE A 360 4.87 -16.37 -4.71
CA PHE A 360 4.68 -17.59 -3.94
C PHE A 360 5.96 -17.97 -3.20
N VAL A 361 5.85 -18.82 -2.18
CA VAL A 361 6.98 -19.27 -1.36
C VAL A 361 7.44 -20.64 -1.83
N VAL A 362 8.76 -20.80 -2.04
CA VAL A 362 9.40 -22.11 -2.19
C VAL A 362 10.08 -22.45 -0.87
N ARG A 363 9.51 -23.41 -0.13
CA ARG A 363 10.05 -23.90 1.13
C ARG A 363 11.34 -24.69 0.90
N PRO A 364 12.18 -24.89 1.94
CA PRO A 364 13.33 -25.77 1.82
C PRO A 364 12.88 -27.23 1.58
N SER A 365 13.67 -27.97 0.82
CA SER A 365 13.53 -29.42 0.72
C SER A 365 14.04 -30.10 2.01
N ALA A 366 13.71 -31.38 2.20
CA ALA A 366 14.19 -32.14 3.36
C ALA A 366 15.73 -32.23 3.46
N THR A 367 16.43 -32.03 2.35
CA THR A 367 17.91 -32.08 2.24
C THR A 367 18.57 -30.71 2.32
N GLN A 368 17.83 -29.62 2.15
CA GLN A 368 18.36 -28.26 2.32
C GLN A 368 18.58 -27.96 3.81
N ARG A 369 19.64 -27.23 4.10
CA ARG A 369 20.10 -26.94 5.47
C ARG A 369 20.47 -25.47 5.59
N GLY A 370 19.45 -24.59 5.67
CA GLY A 370 19.63 -23.23 6.14
C GLY A 370 19.91 -23.21 7.65
N GLU A 371 20.61 -22.20 8.12
CA GLU A 371 20.81 -21.94 9.56
C GLU A 371 19.84 -20.90 10.07
N VAL A 372 19.33 -20.05 9.17
CA VAL A 372 18.37 -18.98 9.48
C VAL A 372 17.03 -19.30 8.81
N ALA A 373 15.97 -19.39 9.59
CA ALA A 373 14.61 -19.41 9.07
C ALA A 373 14.09 -17.97 8.93
N VAL A 374 13.38 -17.70 7.85
CA VAL A 374 12.72 -16.41 7.60
C VAL A 374 11.23 -16.65 7.39
N LEU A 375 10.39 -15.93 8.09
CA LEU A 375 8.94 -15.99 7.94
C LEU A 375 8.47 -14.93 6.94
N ALA A 376 7.75 -15.34 5.91
CA ALA A 376 7.02 -14.47 5.00
C ALA A 376 5.61 -14.24 5.56
N ASN A 377 5.23 -12.99 5.79
CA ASN A 377 4.01 -12.60 6.52
C ASN A 377 2.75 -12.72 5.64
N THR A 378 2.49 -13.93 5.14
CA THR A 378 1.42 -14.19 4.15
C THR A 378 0.01 -13.96 4.69
N ASN A 379 -0.19 -14.00 5.99
CA ASN A 379 -1.45 -13.61 6.63
C ASN A 379 -1.66 -12.10 6.51
N THR A 380 -0.62 -11.31 6.78
CA THR A 380 -0.67 -9.86 6.60
C THR A 380 -0.89 -9.51 5.12
N TRP A 381 -0.19 -10.17 4.19
CA TRP A 381 -0.45 -9.97 2.76
C TRP A 381 -1.91 -10.17 2.40
N THR A 382 -2.55 -11.21 2.95
CA THR A 382 -3.95 -11.55 2.67
C THR A 382 -4.92 -10.57 3.33
N SER A 383 -4.59 -10.09 4.54
CA SER A 383 -5.40 -9.15 5.30
C SER A 383 -5.50 -7.77 4.63
N TYR A 384 -4.42 -7.32 4.01
CA TYR A 384 -4.35 -6.06 3.28
C TYR A 384 -4.86 -6.15 1.83
N ASN A 385 -5.14 -7.35 1.33
CA ASN A 385 -5.58 -7.56 -0.04
C ASN A 385 -7.01 -7.08 -0.27
N GLU A 386 -7.21 -6.09 -1.12
CA GLU A 386 -8.53 -5.54 -1.45
C GLU A 386 -9.16 -6.17 -2.72
N PHE A 387 -8.44 -7.05 -3.41
CA PHE A 387 -8.95 -7.65 -4.64
C PHE A 387 -10.26 -8.41 -4.39
N GLY A 388 -11.25 -8.20 -5.24
CA GLY A 388 -12.58 -8.77 -5.09
C GLY A 388 -13.49 -7.95 -4.18
N GLY A 389 -13.07 -6.72 -3.80
CA GLY A 389 -13.90 -5.69 -3.18
C GLY A 389 -13.75 -5.54 -1.66
N ARG A 390 -13.05 -6.46 -0.96
CA ARG A 390 -12.85 -6.33 0.49
C ARG A 390 -11.51 -6.85 0.97
N SER A 391 -10.97 -6.14 1.97
CA SER A 391 -9.86 -6.52 2.84
C SER A 391 -10.30 -6.46 4.30
N LYS A 392 -9.37 -6.69 5.22
CA LYS A 392 -9.55 -6.42 6.66
C LYS A 392 -9.96 -4.96 6.92
N TYR A 393 -9.47 -4.03 6.11
CA TYR A 393 -9.62 -2.58 6.30
C TYR A 393 -10.77 -1.95 5.53
N SER A 394 -11.50 -2.74 4.76
CA SER A 394 -12.69 -2.27 4.03
C SER A 394 -13.85 -1.97 4.97
N VAL A 395 -14.81 -1.15 4.51
CA VAL A 395 -16.06 -0.88 5.22
C VAL A 395 -17.22 -1.28 4.29
N PRO A 396 -18.00 -2.32 4.61
CA PRO A 396 -17.84 -3.24 5.73
C PRO A 396 -16.58 -4.13 5.59
N MET A 397 -16.02 -4.51 6.74
CA MET A 397 -14.81 -5.33 6.82
C MET A 397 -14.97 -6.71 6.16
N GLY A 398 -13.92 -7.19 5.50
CA GLY A 398 -13.80 -8.58 5.10
C GLY A 398 -13.35 -9.45 6.28
N THR A 399 -14.28 -10.08 6.97
CA THR A 399 -13.96 -10.93 8.14
C THR A 399 -13.23 -12.21 7.72
N THR A 400 -13.71 -12.92 6.70
CA THR A 400 -13.05 -14.08 6.13
C THR A 400 -12.49 -13.73 4.76
N LEU A 401 -11.20 -13.97 4.55
CA LEU A 401 -10.47 -13.58 3.33
C LEU A 401 -9.83 -14.80 2.69
N SER A 402 -9.95 -14.93 1.38
CA SER A 402 -9.39 -16.05 0.63
C SER A 402 -7.95 -15.79 0.21
N PHE A 403 -7.08 -16.84 0.29
CA PHE A 403 -5.76 -16.87 -0.35
C PHE A 403 -5.87 -17.11 -1.86
N GLU A 404 -6.99 -17.63 -2.37
CA GLU A 404 -7.22 -18.02 -3.76
C GLU A 404 -7.75 -16.85 -4.61
N ARG A 405 -7.08 -15.70 -4.56
CA ARG A 405 -7.39 -14.48 -5.32
C ARG A 405 -6.14 -13.68 -5.63
N PRO A 406 -6.10 -12.89 -6.73
CA PRO A 406 -4.98 -11.99 -6.99
C PRO A 406 -4.66 -11.08 -5.81
N ASN A 407 -3.38 -10.79 -5.62
CA ASN A 407 -2.93 -9.85 -4.59
C ASN A 407 -1.95 -8.83 -5.19
N PRO A 408 -2.45 -7.74 -5.77
CA PRO A 408 -1.61 -6.73 -6.42
C PRO A 408 -0.71 -5.96 -5.45
N GLY A 409 -1.02 -5.94 -4.14
CA GLY A 409 -0.19 -5.33 -3.11
C GLY A 409 1.07 -6.15 -2.79
N VAL A 410 1.12 -7.43 -3.17
CA VAL A 410 2.26 -8.31 -2.94
C VAL A 410 3.14 -8.32 -4.18
N THR A 411 4.03 -7.36 -4.26
CA THR A 411 4.93 -7.14 -5.40
C THR A 411 6.33 -6.79 -4.93
N PRO A 412 7.39 -7.19 -5.65
CA PRO A 412 8.76 -6.81 -5.32
C PRO A 412 9.11 -5.38 -5.76
N ILE A 413 8.28 -4.79 -6.61
CA ILE A 413 8.41 -3.40 -7.06
C ILE A 413 7.50 -2.51 -6.22
N GLU A 414 7.81 -1.22 -6.21
CA GLU A 414 7.05 -0.23 -5.44
C GLU A 414 5.58 -0.22 -5.88
N TYR A 415 4.70 -0.44 -4.91
CA TYR A 415 3.28 -0.29 -5.07
C TYR A 415 2.77 0.67 -3.99
N ASN A 416 2.37 1.87 -4.37
CA ASN A 416 1.78 2.90 -3.50
C ASN A 416 2.56 3.21 -2.21
N VAL A 417 3.92 3.11 -2.24
CA VAL A 417 4.79 3.48 -1.09
C VAL A 417 4.57 2.65 0.18
N ILE A 418 3.81 1.57 0.11
CA ILE A 418 3.57 0.70 1.27
C ILE A 418 4.71 -0.32 1.38
N ASP A 419 5.75 0.03 2.13
CA ASP A 419 6.90 -0.83 2.40
C ASP A 419 6.71 -1.70 3.66
N HIS A 420 5.48 -2.15 3.93
CA HIS A 420 5.18 -3.04 5.06
C HIS A 420 4.72 -4.44 4.62
N LEU A 421 4.81 -4.75 3.32
CA LEU A 421 4.52 -6.05 2.75
C LEU A 421 5.78 -6.68 2.14
N LEU A 422 5.61 -7.50 1.13
CA LEU A 422 6.67 -8.30 0.48
C LEU A 422 7.95 -7.52 0.16
N ARG A 423 7.86 -6.30 -0.36
CA ARG A 423 9.05 -5.52 -0.76
C ARG A 423 10.00 -5.30 0.41
N ALA A 424 9.48 -4.93 1.58
CA ALA A 424 10.30 -4.74 2.78
C ALA A 424 10.84 -6.06 3.34
N GLU A 425 10.07 -7.14 3.24
CA GLU A 425 10.58 -8.48 3.61
C GLU A 425 11.73 -8.91 2.69
N LEU A 426 11.66 -8.57 1.39
CA LEU A 426 12.75 -8.85 0.44
C LEU A 426 14.02 -8.07 0.76
N TRP A 427 13.97 -6.87 1.31
CA TRP A 427 15.17 -6.15 1.75
C TRP A 427 15.94 -6.96 2.81
N MET A 428 15.23 -7.48 3.80
CA MET A 428 15.85 -8.30 4.83
C MET A 428 16.39 -9.62 4.27
N LEU A 429 15.61 -10.30 3.43
CA LEU A 429 16.03 -11.55 2.83
C LEU A 429 17.25 -11.38 1.91
N ASN A 430 17.25 -10.32 1.09
CA ASN A 430 18.37 -9.98 0.22
C ASN A 430 19.65 -9.69 1.02
N TRP A 431 19.50 -8.88 2.09
CA TRP A 431 20.64 -8.57 2.94
C TRP A 431 21.24 -9.82 3.60
N LEU A 432 20.42 -10.73 4.13
CA LEU A 432 20.88 -11.99 4.71
C LEU A 432 21.67 -12.83 3.68
N GLU A 433 21.18 -12.90 2.44
CA GLU A 433 21.86 -13.64 1.39
C GLU A 433 23.17 -12.97 0.94
N ASP A 434 23.19 -11.64 0.85
CA ASP A 434 24.40 -10.87 0.46
C ASP A 434 25.47 -10.93 1.55
N GLU A 435 25.08 -11.06 2.80
CA GLU A 435 25.98 -11.34 3.94
C GLU A 435 26.45 -12.81 3.99
N GLY A 436 25.94 -13.68 3.10
CA GLY A 436 26.33 -15.08 3.02
C GLY A 436 25.58 -16.04 3.92
N TYR A 437 24.49 -15.60 4.58
CA TYR A 437 23.68 -16.52 5.37
C TYR A 437 22.83 -17.44 4.50
N LYS A 438 22.82 -18.73 4.81
CA LYS A 438 21.87 -19.67 4.19
C LYS A 438 20.51 -19.55 4.86
N THR A 439 19.56 -19.06 4.10
CA THR A 439 18.18 -18.83 4.56
C THR A 439 17.23 -19.91 4.05
N ASP A 440 16.27 -20.27 4.89
CA ASP A 440 15.11 -21.09 4.55
C ASP A 440 13.83 -20.27 4.81
N VAL A 441 13.01 -20.07 3.78
CA VAL A 441 11.80 -19.23 3.85
C VAL A 441 10.55 -20.08 4.00
N TYR A 442 9.66 -19.67 4.89
CA TYR A 442 8.38 -20.30 5.15
C TYR A 442 7.26 -19.27 5.12
N SER A 443 6.08 -19.66 4.66
CA SER A 443 4.87 -18.86 4.80
C SER A 443 4.26 -19.01 6.20
N ASP A 444 3.42 -18.07 6.61
CA ASP A 444 2.61 -18.22 7.85
C ASP A 444 1.79 -19.50 7.84
N LEU A 445 1.27 -19.92 6.69
CA LEU A 445 0.53 -21.18 6.55
C LEU A 445 1.40 -22.40 6.85
N ASP A 446 2.68 -22.38 6.44
CA ASP A 446 3.63 -23.44 6.80
C ASP A 446 3.92 -23.45 8.29
N PHE A 447 4.08 -22.27 8.89
CA PHE A 447 4.34 -22.11 10.30
C PHE A 447 3.11 -22.52 11.14
N HIS A 448 1.91 -22.18 10.67
CA HIS A 448 0.64 -22.65 11.26
C HIS A 448 0.54 -24.19 11.32
N LYS A 449 0.92 -24.88 10.24
CA LYS A 449 0.90 -26.35 10.15
C LYS A 449 1.95 -27.03 11.02
N GLY A 450 2.96 -26.30 11.43
CA GLY A 450 4.13 -26.81 12.11
C GLY A 450 5.20 -27.33 11.14
N ILE A 451 6.42 -26.89 11.38
CA ILE A 451 7.60 -27.24 10.57
C ILE A 451 8.36 -28.35 11.26
N THR A 452 8.52 -29.48 10.59
CA THR A 452 9.25 -30.63 11.14
C THR A 452 10.73 -30.25 11.39
N ASN A 453 11.24 -30.55 12.58
CA ASN A 453 12.61 -30.24 13.00
C ASN A 453 12.96 -28.75 12.96
N PHE A 454 12.01 -27.87 13.29
CA PHE A 454 12.22 -26.42 13.30
C PHE A 454 13.36 -26.00 14.25
N ASN A 455 13.55 -26.73 15.35
CA ASN A 455 14.63 -26.48 16.34
C ASN A 455 16.06 -26.61 15.77
N ARG A 456 16.23 -27.04 14.52
CA ARG A 456 17.53 -27.04 13.84
C ARG A 456 18.05 -25.65 13.50
N TYR A 457 17.16 -24.67 13.36
CA TYR A 457 17.54 -23.30 13.02
C TYR A 457 18.20 -22.62 14.20
N LYS A 458 19.26 -21.88 13.91
CA LYS A 458 19.98 -21.05 14.89
C LYS A 458 19.22 -19.77 15.19
N ALA A 459 18.54 -19.22 14.18
CA ALA A 459 17.75 -18.02 14.29
C ALA A 459 16.47 -18.12 13.46
N LEU A 460 15.39 -17.56 13.98
CA LEU A 460 14.16 -17.23 13.25
C LEU A 460 14.08 -15.71 13.08
N VAL A 461 14.01 -15.26 11.85
CA VAL A 461 13.78 -13.86 11.50
C VAL A 461 12.29 -13.65 11.19
N ILE A 462 11.67 -12.75 11.93
CA ILE A 462 10.30 -12.27 11.76
C ILE A 462 10.43 -10.77 11.51
N SER A 463 10.19 -10.30 10.29
CA SER A 463 10.48 -8.91 9.92
C SER A 463 9.24 -8.17 9.45
N THR A 464 9.36 -6.86 9.37
CA THR A 464 8.40 -5.95 8.74
C THR A 464 7.10 -5.83 9.52
N HIS A 465 6.04 -6.60 9.18
CA HIS A 465 4.71 -6.40 9.78
C HIS A 465 3.97 -7.74 10.00
N PRO A 466 4.37 -8.55 10.97
CA PRO A 466 3.78 -9.86 11.27
C PRO A 466 2.57 -9.73 12.21
N GLU A 467 1.52 -9.02 11.79
CA GLU A 467 0.39 -8.59 12.64
C GLU A 467 -0.58 -9.73 12.99
N TYR A 468 -0.88 -10.62 12.01
CA TYR A 468 -1.96 -11.60 12.11
C TYR A 468 -1.43 -13.01 12.31
N TRP A 469 -1.67 -13.57 13.50
CA TRP A 469 -1.16 -14.87 13.90
C TRP A 469 -2.28 -15.84 14.30
N THR A 470 -2.07 -17.14 14.07
CA THR A 470 -2.93 -18.15 14.68
C THR A 470 -2.41 -18.57 16.05
N ALA A 471 -3.27 -19.13 16.89
CA ALA A 471 -2.84 -19.71 18.17
C ALA A 471 -1.76 -20.78 17.98
N ALA A 472 -1.88 -21.62 16.92
CA ALA A 472 -0.89 -22.65 16.62
C ALA A 472 0.48 -22.07 16.22
N MET A 473 0.52 -20.96 15.50
CA MET A 473 1.79 -20.28 15.20
C MET A 473 2.46 -19.78 16.47
N LEU A 474 1.69 -19.23 17.40
CA LEU A 474 2.21 -18.76 18.67
C LEU A 474 2.74 -19.92 19.52
N ASP A 475 2.01 -21.05 19.57
CA ASP A 475 2.46 -22.28 20.24
C ASP A 475 3.79 -22.79 19.67
N HIS A 476 3.95 -22.78 18.35
CA HIS A 476 5.19 -23.19 17.69
C HIS A 476 6.35 -22.24 17.99
N LEU A 477 6.09 -20.93 18.06
CA LEU A 477 7.10 -19.93 18.43
C LEU A 477 7.56 -20.11 19.86
N GLU A 478 6.62 -20.26 20.82
CA GLU A 478 6.94 -20.51 22.21
C GLU A 478 7.71 -21.82 22.42
N ALA A 479 7.32 -22.88 21.71
CA ALA A 479 8.05 -24.16 21.73
C ALA A 479 9.48 -24.02 21.17
N TYR A 480 9.67 -23.26 20.10
CA TYR A 480 11.00 -22.98 19.54
C TYR A 480 11.88 -22.21 20.52
N ILE A 481 11.35 -21.16 21.15
CA ILE A 481 12.05 -20.37 22.17
C ILE A 481 12.39 -21.25 23.39
N ALA A 482 11.44 -22.06 23.85
CA ALA A 482 11.64 -22.98 24.98
C ALA A 482 12.69 -24.06 24.69
N ALA A 483 12.89 -24.42 23.43
CA ALA A 483 13.94 -25.35 23.00
C ALA A 483 15.32 -24.67 22.81
N GLY A 484 15.46 -23.39 23.12
CA GLY A 484 16.71 -22.62 22.98
C GLY A 484 16.89 -21.94 21.61
N GLY A 485 15.84 -21.85 20.81
CA GLY A 485 15.86 -21.10 19.57
C GLY A 485 15.99 -19.60 19.78
N SER A 486 16.66 -18.91 18.86
CA SER A 486 16.79 -17.45 18.90
C SER A 486 15.85 -16.79 17.91
N VAL A 487 15.26 -15.65 18.30
CA VAL A 487 14.31 -14.88 17.48
C VAL A 487 14.86 -13.48 17.23
N LEU A 488 14.87 -13.06 15.96
CA LEU A 488 15.08 -11.69 15.55
C LEU A 488 13.73 -11.13 15.07
N TYR A 489 13.11 -10.34 15.91
CA TYR A 489 11.90 -9.61 15.58
C TYR A 489 12.28 -8.21 15.07
N LEU A 490 12.32 -8.10 13.73
CA LEU A 490 12.76 -6.89 13.01
C LEU A 490 11.56 -6.19 12.37
N GLY A 491 10.52 -5.97 13.14
CA GLY A 491 9.25 -5.42 12.70
C GLY A 491 8.51 -4.65 13.78
N GLY A 492 7.30 -4.23 13.47
CA GLY A 492 6.38 -3.55 14.39
C GLY A 492 4.98 -4.16 14.33
N ASN A 493 4.21 -3.98 15.41
CA ASN A 493 2.85 -4.48 15.59
C ASN A 493 2.73 -5.99 15.29
N GLY A 494 3.69 -6.78 15.77
CA GLY A 494 3.71 -8.23 15.55
C GLY A 494 3.00 -9.02 16.63
N LEU A 495 2.55 -10.26 16.26
CA LEU A 495 1.85 -11.18 17.17
C LEU A 495 0.62 -10.54 17.82
N PHE A 496 -0.08 -9.70 17.07
CA PHE A 496 -1.03 -8.76 17.64
C PHE A 496 -2.47 -9.30 17.65
N GLU A 497 -3.03 -9.61 16.47
CA GLU A 497 -4.41 -10.07 16.31
C GLU A 497 -4.46 -11.58 16.01
N GLN A 498 -5.31 -12.29 16.76
CA GLN A 498 -5.58 -13.70 16.48
C GLN A 498 -6.47 -13.86 15.25
N VAL A 499 -6.05 -14.77 14.38
CA VAL A 499 -6.80 -15.20 13.19
C VAL A 499 -6.92 -16.73 13.18
N GLU A 500 -7.88 -17.23 12.41
CA GLU A 500 -8.03 -18.65 12.11
C GLU A 500 -7.79 -18.95 10.63
N ILE A 501 -7.14 -20.07 10.36
CA ILE A 501 -6.90 -20.56 9.01
C ILE A 501 -7.75 -21.81 8.77
N ASN A 502 -8.57 -21.78 7.72
CA ASN A 502 -9.27 -22.94 7.19
C ASN A 502 -8.48 -23.47 5.98
N GLU A 503 -7.66 -24.50 6.22
CA GLU A 503 -6.79 -25.06 5.17
C GLU A 503 -7.55 -25.64 3.98
N PRO A 504 -8.63 -26.44 4.15
CA PRO A 504 -9.43 -26.93 3.03
C PRO A 504 -10.05 -25.83 2.18
N ALA A 505 -10.52 -24.76 2.81
CA ALA A 505 -11.15 -23.64 2.11
C ALA A 505 -10.12 -22.61 1.61
N GLN A 506 -8.87 -22.71 2.04
CA GLN A 506 -7.81 -21.72 1.77
C GLN A 506 -8.25 -20.31 2.14
N THR A 507 -8.72 -20.14 3.38
CA THR A 507 -9.19 -18.86 3.92
C THR A 507 -8.56 -18.54 5.25
N LEU A 508 -8.41 -17.24 5.50
CA LEU A 508 -8.04 -16.60 6.75
C LEU A 508 -9.28 -15.92 7.33
N THR A 509 -9.61 -16.17 8.59
CA THR A 509 -10.72 -15.51 9.27
C THR A 509 -10.20 -14.65 10.42
N HIS A 510 -10.48 -13.35 10.34
CA HIS A 510 -10.32 -12.43 11.46
C HIS A 510 -11.43 -12.69 12.48
N MET A 511 -11.05 -12.81 13.75
CA MET A 511 -12.01 -13.10 14.81
C MET A 511 -12.82 -11.86 15.20
N THR A 512 -12.35 -10.67 14.85
CA THR A 512 -13.11 -9.42 14.99
C THR A 512 -14.23 -9.32 13.97
N ASP A 513 -15.41 -8.84 14.37
CA ASP A 513 -16.49 -8.49 13.46
C ASP A 513 -16.84 -7.00 13.55
N ASP A 514 -17.43 -6.47 12.47
CA ASP A 514 -17.87 -5.07 12.39
C ASP A 514 -19.08 -4.77 13.30
N THR A 515 -19.82 -5.80 13.71
CA THR A 515 -21.11 -5.63 14.41
C THR A 515 -20.91 -5.32 15.89
N THR A 516 -19.87 -5.88 16.49
CA THR A 516 -19.60 -5.72 17.93
C THR A 516 -18.70 -4.54 18.23
N ARG A 517 -17.93 -4.04 17.23
CA ARG A 517 -16.85 -3.04 17.41
C ARG A 517 -15.85 -3.37 18.51
N ASN A 518 -15.89 -4.56 19.06
CA ASN A 518 -14.96 -5.01 20.09
C ASN A 518 -13.71 -5.60 19.43
N ARG A 519 -12.97 -4.76 18.72
CA ARG A 519 -11.72 -5.13 18.05
C ARG A 519 -10.71 -5.70 19.03
N ASP A 520 -10.70 -5.19 20.25
CA ASP A 520 -9.69 -5.50 21.27
C ASP A 520 -9.85 -6.91 21.85
N ALA A 521 -11.03 -7.54 21.73
CA ALA A 521 -11.28 -8.85 22.31
C ALA A 521 -10.43 -10.00 21.71
N PHE A 522 -9.92 -9.81 20.49
CA PHE A 522 -9.15 -10.84 19.76
C PHE A 522 -7.67 -10.51 19.61
N TYR A 523 -7.17 -9.49 20.30
CA TYR A 523 -5.74 -9.33 20.45
C TYR A 523 -5.21 -10.39 21.42
N PHE A 524 -4.06 -10.97 21.13
CA PHE A 524 -3.50 -12.02 21.97
C PHE A 524 -3.38 -11.62 23.44
N ARG A 525 -3.15 -10.35 23.71
CA ARG A 525 -3.09 -9.78 25.07
C ARG A 525 -4.42 -9.82 25.82
N ASN A 526 -5.55 -9.88 25.10
CA ASN A 526 -6.91 -9.79 25.66
C ASN A 526 -7.66 -11.14 25.63
N LEU A 527 -7.02 -12.21 25.17
CA LEU A 527 -7.60 -13.55 25.19
C LEU A 527 -7.77 -14.09 26.62
N GLU A 528 -8.50 -15.17 26.77
CA GLU A 528 -8.67 -15.87 28.04
C GLU A 528 -8.18 -17.35 27.91
N PRO A 529 -7.03 -17.69 28.47
CA PRO A 529 -6.07 -16.82 29.17
C PRO A 529 -5.32 -15.88 28.24
N PRO A 530 -4.86 -14.70 28.72
CA PRO A 530 -4.15 -13.74 27.90
C PRO A 530 -2.75 -14.25 27.51
N ARG A 531 -2.34 -13.94 26.27
CA ARG A 531 -1.02 -14.31 25.74
C ARG A 531 -0.33 -13.05 25.15
N PRO A 532 0.04 -12.07 26.00
CA PRO A 532 0.54 -10.80 25.53
C PRO A 532 1.89 -10.95 24.82
N GLU A 533 2.02 -10.32 23.68
CA GLU A 533 3.20 -10.33 22.82
C GLU A 533 4.46 -9.83 23.53
N ARG A 534 4.33 -8.91 24.50
CA ARG A 534 5.45 -8.41 25.28
C ARG A 534 6.19 -9.51 26.05
N GLY A 535 5.46 -10.49 26.57
CA GLY A 535 6.06 -11.63 27.29
C GLY A 535 6.96 -12.49 26.41
N ILE A 536 6.76 -12.44 25.09
CA ILE A 536 7.48 -13.22 24.08
C ILE A 536 8.52 -12.34 23.37
N LEU A 537 8.07 -11.21 22.82
CA LEU A 537 8.95 -10.33 22.03
C LEU A 537 9.75 -9.33 22.88
N GLY A 538 9.38 -9.12 24.14
CA GLY A 538 9.96 -8.08 25.00
C GLY A 538 9.39 -6.69 24.72
N VAL A 539 8.61 -6.52 23.66
CA VAL A 539 7.96 -5.28 23.23
C VAL A 539 6.51 -5.55 22.87
N ALA A 540 5.68 -4.51 22.88
CA ALA A 540 4.28 -4.59 22.47
C ALA A 540 3.80 -3.32 21.84
N TYR A 541 2.90 -3.44 20.88
CA TYR A 541 2.37 -2.34 20.08
C TYR A 541 1.63 -1.28 20.90
N ARG A 542 1.82 -0.02 20.46
CA ARG A 542 1.10 1.15 20.97
C ARG A 542 0.47 1.92 19.81
N TYR A 543 -0.79 2.34 20.02
CA TYR A 543 -1.55 3.08 18.99
C TYR A 543 -1.16 4.56 18.85
N ASP A 544 -0.61 5.15 19.92
CA ASP A 544 -0.16 6.54 19.90
C ASP A 544 1.16 6.65 19.10
N ASN A 545 1.42 7.80 18.47
CA ASN A 545 2.55 8.08 17.58
C ASN A 545 2.58 7.30 16.24
N TYR A 546 1.47 6.72 15.82
CA TYR A 546 1.31 6.14 14.51
C TYR A 546 1.83 7.09 13.39
N MET A 547 2.58 6.55 12.42
CA MET A 547 3.15 7.29 11.29
C MET A 547 4.12 8.42 11.66
N THR A 548 4.76 8.38 12.81
CA THR A 548 5.95 9.19 13.08
C THR A 548 7.23 8.40 12.80
N PHE A 549 8.31 9.08 12.43
CA PHE A 549 9.58 8.46 12.06
C PHE A 549 10.75 9.21 12.69
N ALA A 550 11.72 8.48 13.26
CA ALA A 550 12.88 9.06 13.91
C ALA A 550 14.04 8.03 14.00
N PRO A 551 15.29 8.47 14.22
CA PRO A 551 16.37 7.55 14.54
C PRO A 551 16.21 6.94 15.93
N TYR A 552 16.91 5.81 16.17
CA TYR A 552 17.13 5.32 17.53
C TYR A 552 18.28 6.08 18.20
N LYS A 553 18.12 6.35 19.48
CA LYS A 553 19.17 6.81 20.37
C LYS A 553 19.74 5.64 21.14
N VAL A 554 21.05 5.43 21.08
CA VAL A 554 21.75 4.39 21.83
C VAL A 554 21.68 4.70 23.32
N LEU A 555 21.23 3.73 24.12
CA LEU A 555 21.10 3.83 25.56
C LEU A 555 22.22 3.09 26.32
N ASP A 556 22.66 1.93 25.79
CA ASP A 556 23.74 1.14 26.37
C ASP A 556 24.69 0.62 25.29
N ALA A 557 25.66 1.44 24.93
CA ALA A 557 26.71 1.10 23.96
C ALA A 557 27.69 0.04 24.47
N THR A 558 27.65 -0.31 25.77
CA THR A 558 28.49 -1.37 26.34
C THR A 558 27.87 -2.75 26.16
N HIS A 559 26.61 -2.80 25.75
CA HIS A 559 25.91 -4.06 25.51
C HIS A 559 26.62 -4.88 24.43
N ARG A 560 26.65 -6.18 24.61
CA ARG A 560 27.36 -7.16 23.74
C ARG A 560 26.97 -7.14 22.25
N LEU A 561 25.88 -6.48 21.88
CA LEU A 561 25.43 -6.32 20.49
C LEU A 561 26.07 -5.12 19.78
N PHE A 562 26.82 -4.25 20.47
CA PHE A 562 27.47 -3.05 19.87
C PHE A 562 28.94 -3.19 19.45
N PRO A 563 29.70 -4.28 19.76
CA PRO A 563 31.06 -4.39 19.24
C PRO A 563 31.14 -4.21 17.73
N GLY A 564 32.12 -3.45 17.27
CA GLY A 564 32.33 -3.15 15.85
C GLY A 564 31.54 -1.96 15.30
N THR A 565 30.63 -1.35 16.08
CA THR A 565 29.88 -0.15 15.65
C THR A 565 30.63 1.15 15.93
N GLY A 566 31.48 1.20 16.95
CA GLY A 566 32.13 2.44 17.41
C GLY A 566 31.21 3.44 18.09
N LEU A 567 29.96 3.07 18.40
CA LEU A 567 28.94 3.91 18.98
C LEU A 567 29.15 4.15 20.48
N ALA A 568 28.69 5.31 20.96
CA ALA A 568 28.61 5.69 22.37
C ALA A 568 27.16 5.91 22.79
N ASN A 569 26.93 5.94 24.12
CA ASN A 569 25.62 6.29 24.67
C ASN A 569 25.21 7.69 24.20
N GLY A 570 24.02 7.82 23.64
CA GLY A 570 23.49 9.06 23.12
C GLY A 570 23.60 9.22 21.61
N ASP A 571 24.41 8.42 20.93
CA ASP A 571 24.52 8.46 19.47
C ASP A 571 23.20 8.05 18.80
N LEU A 572 22.98 8.61 17.62
CA LEU A 572 21.81 8.32 16.79
C LEU A 572 22.17 7.30 15.70
N ILE A 573 21.27 6.36 15.45
CA ILE A 573 21.41 5.33 14.41
C ILE A 573 20.10 5.16 13.66
N GLY A 574 20.19 4.85 12.36
CA GLY A 574 19.02 4.69 11.50
C GLY A 574 18.31 6.02 11.24
N GLU A 575 19.06 7.10 10.97
CA GLU A 575 18.49 8.43 10.71
C GLU A 575 17.74 8.49 9.39
N ASN A 576 18.23 7.75 8.38
CA ASN A 576 17.68 7.76 7.03
C ASN A 576 17.44 6.33 6.56
N GLY A 577 16.22 6.04 6.14
CA GLY A 577 15.86 4.81 5.48
C GLY A 577 15.70 5.00 3.97
N ILE A 578 15.36 3.92 3.26
CA ILE A 578 15.07 3.95 1.82
C ILE A 578 14.00 5.00 1.50
N ASN A 579 13.05 5.21 2.39
CA ASN A 579 11.97 6.18 2.21
C ASN A 579 12.30 7.56 2.81
N GLY A 580 13.56 7.83 3.17
CA GLY A 580 13.95 9.05 3.87
C GLY A 580 13.45 9.12 5.31
N ASN A 581 12.93 8.04 5.85
CA ASN A 581 12.34 7.95 7.18
C ASN A 581 13.29 7.27 8.17
N GLY A 582 13.24 7.66 9.43
CA GLY A 582 14.06 7.04 10.48
C GLY A 582 13.64 5.61 10.81
N ALA A 583 14.55 4.86 11.42
CA ALA A 583 14.41 3.43 11.71
C ALA A 583 13.34 3.11 12.76
N SER A 584 12.98 4.05 13.63
CA SER A 584 11.86 3.96 14.57
C SER A 584 10.65 4.66 13.96
N GLY A 585 9.66 3.90 13.49
CA GLY A 585 8.53 4.55 12.84
C GLY A 585 7.45 3.63 12.30
N TRP A 586 6.41 4.26 11.80
CA TRP A 586 5.15 3.73 11.31
C TRP A 586 4.30 3.19 12.46
N GLU A 587 4.34 1.90 12.74
CA GLU A 587 3.78 1.29 13.94
C GLU A 587 4.91 0.84 14.84
N MET A 588 4.81 1.20 16.12
CA MET A 588 5.93 1.05 17.04
C MET A 588 5.53 0.30 18.29
N ASP A 589 6.44 -0.60 18.69
CA ASP A 589 6.31 -1.41 19.90
C ASP A 589 7.25 -0.90 20.99
N THR A 590 6.80 -0.94 22.23
CA THR A 590 7.60 -0.52 23.38
C THR A 590 7.68 -1.59 24.45
N ALA A 591 8.81 -1.64 25.13
CA ALA A 591 9.02 -2.53 26.27
C ALA A 591 8.21 -2.10 27.50
N ILE A 592 7.85 -0.81 27.59
CA ILE A 592 7.28 -0.20 28.79
C ILE A 592 6.16 0.76 28.46
N ALA A 593 5.20 0.88 29.42
CA ALA A 593 4.22 1.97 29.44
C ALA A 593 4.86 3.24 30.05
N GLY A 594 4.92 4.32 29.25
CA GLY A 594 5.41 5.63 29.72
C GLY A 594 6.89 5.89 29.51
N THR A 595 7.33 7.10 29.82
CA THR A 595 8.73 7.54 29.72
C THR A 595 9.54 6.98 30.88
N VAL A 596 10.56 6.19 30.60
CA VAL A 596 11.51 5.69 31.61
C VAL A 596 12.90 6.25 31.29
N PRO A 597 13.67 6.66 32.31
CA PRO A 597 15.04 7.13 32.11
C PRO A 597 15.93 6.08 31.45
N PRO A 598 16.93 6.49 30.66
CA PRO A 598 17.91 5.58 30.06
C PRO A 598 18.61 4.71 31.09
N GLY A 599 18.83 3.42 30.77
CA GLY A 599 19.53 2.48 31.66
C GLY A 599 18.69 1.89 32.80
N THR A 600 17.38 2.09 32.81
CA THR A 600 16.50 1.51 33.85
C THR A 600 16.14 0.07 33.49
N VAL A 601 16.39 -0.84 34.43
CA VAL A 601 15.82 -2.22 34.40
C VAL A 601 14.31 -2.09 34.60
N VAL A 602 13.54 -2.57 33.63
CA VAL A 602 12.09 -2.44 33.66
C VAL A 602 11.48 -3.43 34.60
N SER A 603 10.80 -2.95 35.63
CA SER A 603 9.86 -3.76 36.41
C SER A 603 8.43 -3.33 36.08
N ALA A 604 7.58 -4.32 35.79
CA ALA A 604 6.17 -4.07 35.53
C ALA A 604 5.45 -3.63 36.80
N THR A 605 5.31 -2.33 36.99
CA THR A 605 4.42 -1.79 38.06
C THR A 605 3.55 -0.70 37.44
N GLY A 606 2.37 -1.09 36.96
CA GLY A 606 1.33 -0.19 36.46
C GLY A 606 0.26 -0.93 35.68
N PRO A 607 -0.94 -0.39 35.51
CA PRO A 607 -2.00 -1.00 34.72
C PRO A 607 -1.63 -0.90 33.22
N ASP A 608 -0.87 -1.86 32.74
CA ASP A 608 -0.54 -2.04 31.35
C ASP A 608 -1.01 -3.44 30.93
N ASP A 609 -2.06 -3.48 30.11
CA ASP A 609 -2.70 -4.71 29.60
C ASP A 609 -1.80 -5.53 28.66
N ARG A 610 -0.66 -4.96 28.23
CA ARG A 610 0.27 -5.59 27.29
C ARG A 610 1.19 -6.64 27.91
N GLY A 611 0.98 -6.98 29.16
CA GLY A 611 1.70 -8.01 29.90
C GLY A 611 3.06 -7.57 30.46
N ALA A 612 3.63 -8.41 31.31
CA ALA A 612 4.95 -8.19 31.88
C ALA A 612 6.05 -8.53 30.87
N PRO A 613 7.10 -7.71 30.74
CA PRO A 613 8.27 -8.07 29.95
C PRO A 613 9.07 -9.21 30.63
N PRO A 614 9.91 -9.95 29.88
CA PRO A 614 10.87 -10.88 30.45
C PRO A 614 11.76 -10.22 31.52
N ALA A 615 12.06 -10.94 32.62
CA ALA A 615 12.73 -10.36 33.78
C ALA A 615 14.15 -9.82 33.52
N ASN A 616 14.84 -10.37 32.51
CA ASN A 616 16.19 -9.98 32.09
C ASN A 616 16.21 -9.14 30.81
N LEU A 617 15.08 -8.52 30.43
CA LEU A 617 14.99 -7.66 29.27
C LEU A 617 15.85 -6.41 29.43
N VAL A 618 16.65 -6.11 28.43
CA VAL A 618 17.45 -4.89 28.32
C VAL A 618 16.96 -4.05 27.15
N VAL A 619 16.68 -2.77 27.39
CA VAL A 619 16.43 -1.78 26.31
C VAL A 619 17.77 -1.15 25.95
N ILE A 620 18.27 -1.45 24.77
CA ILE A 620 19.62 -1.03 24.31
C ILE A 620 19.61 0.25 23.47
N ALA A 621 18.49 0.56 22.83
CA ALA A 621 18.26 1.81 22.12
C ALA A 621 16.76 2.14 22.09
N ARG A 622 16.43 3.42 21.87
CA ARG A 622 15.05 3.89 21.81
C ARG A 622 14.87 4.92 20.71
N GLY A 623 13.78 4.84 19.97
CA GLY A 623 13.37 5.84 18.98
C GLY A 623 13.18 7.22 19.62
N THR A 624 13.63 8.25 18.90
CA THR A 624 13.54 9.66 19.34
C THR A 624 12.25 10.35 18.87
N ASN A 625 11.25 9.58 18.48
CA ASN A 625 9.93 10.08 18.06
C ASN A 625 9.32 10.97 19.16
N PRO A 626 8.54 12.01 18.80
CA PRO A 626 7.84 12.85 19.78
C PRO A 626 6.93 12.02 20.71
N GLY A 627 7.09 12.20 22.03
CA GLY A 627 6.35 11.46 23.03
C GLY A 627 6.96 10.09 23.39
N PHE A 628 7.07 9.17 22.46
CA PHE A 628 7.82 7.92 22.58
C PHE A 628 8.19 7.37 21.19
N GLY A 629 9.23 6.55 21.13
CA GLY A 629 9.64 5.78 19.95
C GLY A 629 9.71 4.30 20.24
N ALA A 630 10.00 3.51 19.23
CA ALA A 630 10.19 2.06 19.34
C ALA A 630 11.34 1.71 20.28
N ASP A 631 11.22 0.62 21.03
CA ASP A 631 12.29 0.10 21.86
C ASP A 631 13.06 -1.01 21.14
N MET A 632 14.37 -0.85 21.02
CA MET A 632 15.27 -1.93 20.64
C MET A 632 15.70 -2.69 21.89
N THR A 633 15.35 -3.97 21.95
CA THR A 633 15.49 -4.77 23.16
C THR A 633 16.20 -6.10 22.91
N CYS A 634 16.78 -6.66 23.95
CA CYS A 634 17.37 -7.99 23.94
C CYS A 634 17.18 -8.68 25.28
N TYR A 635 16.89 -9.99 25.26
CA TYR A 635 16.93 -10.83 26.45
C TYR A 635 17.36 -12.25 26.11
N ASP A 636 17.97 -12.96 27.08
CA ASP A 636 18.32 -14.36 26.93
C ASP A 636 17.21 -15.23 27.50
N THR A 637 16.87 -16.30 26.77
CA THR A 637 15.86 -17.28 27.22
C THR A 637 16.50 -18.29 28.23
N PRO A 638 15.72 -18.89 29.10
CA PRO A 638 16.25 -19.89 30.07
C PRO A 638 16.94 -21.08 29.39
N ALA A 639 16.56 -21.41 28.17
CA ALA A 639 17.13 -22.51 27.37
C ALA A 639 18.38 -22.13 26.59
N GLY A 640 18.89 -20.89 26.72
CA GLY A 640 20.13 -20.43 26.11
C GLY A 640 19.95 -19.77 24.73
N GLY A 641 18.74 -19.67 24.22
CA GLY A 641 18.43 -18.82 23.06
C GLY A 641 18.28 -17.35 23.45
N ARG A 642 17.96 -16.51 22.49
CA ARG A 642 17.71 -15.08 22.74
C ARG A 642 16.60 -14.53 21.88
N VAL A 643 15.99 -13.46 22.36
CA VAL A 643 15.04 -12.67 21.58
C VAL A 643 15.60 -11.25 21.47
N PHE A 644 15.77 -10.81 20.25
CA PHE A 644 16.15 -9.45 19.89
C PHE A 644 14.98 -8.81 19.14
N SER A 645 14.53 -7.65 19.59
CA SER A 645 13.39 -6.96 19.00
C SER A 645 13.72 -5.49 18.76
N VAL A 646 13.26 -4.98 17.61
CA VAL A 646 13.43 -3.57 17.24
C VAL A 646 12.16 -2.75 17.41
N GLY A 647 10.98 -3.39 17.38
CA GLY A 647 9.69 -2.75 17.61
C GLY A 647 9.29 -1.71 16.59
N SER A 648 9.63 -1.87 15.29
CA SER A 648 9.34 -0.86 14.28
C SER A 648 9.22 -1.46 12.88
N ILE A 649 8.16 -1.10 12.15
CA ILE A 649 7.96 -1.51 10.75
C ILE A 649 9.07 -0.92 9.86
N SER A 650 9.48 0.34 10.08
CA SER A 650 10.44 1.04 9.23
C SER A 650 11.91 0.60 9.42
N PHE A 651 12.19 -0.28 10.40
CA PHE A 651 13.55 -0.67 10.76
C PHE A 651 14.34 -1.26 9.58
N VAL A 652 13.78 -2.24 8.88
CA VAL A 652 14.51 -2.93 7.80
C VAL A 652 14.91 -1.99 6.68
N GLY A 653 14.01 -1.07 6.28
CA GLY A 653 14.30 -0.07 5.26
C GLY A 653 15.43 0.90 5.64
N SER A 654 15.62 1.17 6.95
CA SER A 654 16.76 1.97 7.43
C SER A 654 18.02 1.13 7.60
N MET A 655 17.89 -0.12 8.06
CA MET A 655 19.02 -1.02 8.31
C MET A 655 19.85 -1.25 7.04
N ILE A 656 19.23 -1.43 5.89
CA ILE A 656 19.99 -1.67 4.64
C ILE A 656 20.85 -0.46 4.20
N GLY A 657 20.56 0.74 4.70
CA GLY A 657 21.34 1.96 4.48
C GLY A 657 22.28 2.35 5.63
N ASP A 658 22.23 1.65 6.77
CA ASP A 658 22.96 2.00 7.99
C ASP A 658 23.89 0.86 8.43
N SER A 659 25.20 1.05 8.29
CA SER A 659 26.21 0.04 8.62
C SER A 659 26.23 -0.35 10.11
N ASN A 660 25.84 0.55 11.01
CA ASN A 660 25.78 0.28 12.44
C ASN A 660 24.59 -0.61 12.80
N LEU A 661 23.41 -0.37 12.20
CA LEU A 661 22.26 -1.27 12.34
C LEU A 661 22.59 -2.65 11.77
N GLN A 662 23.23 -2.71 10.60
CA GLN A 662 23.68 -3.98 10.02
C GLN A 662 24.65 -4.71 10.96
N GLN A 663 25.62 -3.98 11.56
CA GLN A 663 26.58 -4.58 12.50
C GLN A 663 25.90 -5.14 13.74
N ILE A 664 24.90 -4.46 14.28
CA ILE A 664 24.10 -4.96 15.41
C ILE A 664 23.41 -6.28 15.02
N VAL A 665 22.76 -6.33 13.85
CA VAL A 665 22.08 -7.55 13.38
C VAL A 665 23.07 -8.68 13.12
N ARG A 666 24.27 -8.41 12.57
CA ARG A 666 25.35 -9.42 12.45
C ARG A 666 25.73 -9.97 13.82
N ASN A 667 25.87 -9.10 14.82
CA ASN A 667 26.24 -9.52 16.17
C ASN A 667 25.13 -10.41 16.80
N VAL A 668 23.85 -10.10 16.58
CA VAL A 668 22.72 -10.94 17.02
C VAL A 668 22.78 -12.33 16.36
N LEU A 669 22.98 -12.37 15.04
CA LEU A 669 23.08 -13.63 14.30
C LEU A 669 24.27 -14.47 14.76
N ALA A 670 25.45 -13.85 14.91
CA ALA A 670 26.65 -14.52 15.41
C ALA A 670 26.44 -15.11 16.80
N GLU A 671 25.84 -14.35 17.71
CA GLU A 671 25.51 -14.80 19.05
C GLU A 671 24.44 -15.91 19.08
N SER A 672 23.56 -15.96 18.08
CA SER A 672 22.61 -17.07 17.89
C SER A 672 23.31 -18.34 17.35
N GLY A 673 24.58 -18.25 16.95
CA GLY A 673 25.35 -19.33 16.35
C GLY A 673 25.11 -19.50 14.84
N ALA A 674 24.45 -18.55 14.18
CA ALA A 674 24.35 -18.50 12.73
C ALA A 674 25.63 -17.87 12.17
N VAL A 675 26.24 -18.51 11.17
CA VAL A 675 27.49 -18.06 10.56
C VAL A 675 27.32 -17.92 9.04
N PRO A 676 27.89 -16.87 8.42
CA PRO A 676 27.97 -16.77 6.98
C PRO A 676 28.79 -17.92 6.39
N VAL A 677 28.45 -18.40 5.18
CA VAL A 677 29.10 -19.55 4.51
C VAL A 677 29.96 -19.11 3.33
#